data_f69d65ce8e3b84110c175c72e8bf26a3
#
_entry.id   f69d65ce8e3b84110c175c72e8bf26a3
#
_cell.length_a   1.000
_cell.length_b   1.000
_cell.length_c   1.000
_cell.angle_alpha   90.00
_cell.angle_beta   90.00
_cell.angle_gamma   90.00
#
_symmetry.space_group_name_H-M   'P 1'
#
loop_
_entity.id
_entity.type
_entity.pdbx_description
1 polymer ?
#
loop_
_entity_poly.entity_id
_entity_poly.type
_entity_poly.pdbx_seq_one_letter_code
_entity_poly.pdbx_strand_id
1 'polypeptide(L)'
;MSETHQQNDNQTQQPAPAAPESQPQQPQAPQQQGQPQPPFGQVPQQGQQPQQNPYGNMPQQGQQQNPYGNAPQQGHDPQGQQFQGQRGSSMFNIDPKDAKQMMSRPPQRVSIISAILFFVVAMFIGSQMMTMMNGAETDTLITSEFVQAVEQDRVQNVVYDAGSYTVTGTYYPAATAGSTASDAYNNAIGALNAQVQGVLGTDAPTVDTTNLDAKSVGTPRKYTSTYVGQDSLMQLLKSHPDVEYQVKLPDGMGDFLMSLLPTLLLIGLMVFFFAQMNKANNSQMSFGKAKAKEYTQEHPDVRFDDVAGEDEAVEELQEIKDFLVNPKKYQDLGAKIPRGCLLVGPPGTGKTLLARAVAGEAQVPFFSISGSEFVEMFVGVGASRVRDLFKHAKESAPSIIFIDEIDAVGRQRGAGLGGGHDEREQTLNQLLVEMDGFEKNEAVVLIAATNRVDVLDPALLRPGRFDRQIVVDAPDVRGREKILAVHAKNKPIGPDVDLPRIAKLTSGMTGADLMNLMNEAALLTARRNKSHISMAEVNESMERLMAGPERKNRVMNEKTRRTIAFHESGHALVGHLLPNADPVHKITIVPRGRALGYTMSIPDEDKFLVSRNEMYDELAVFLGGRVAEEIFCGDITTGASNDLERATKMARQMVVNYGMSDALGQQTFGQPNHEVFLGRDYGNTQDYSPETAQRIDEEVARLMKQAHDTAYEILSQRADQMHTMAEVLLDRETVDGAACEALLNNTWAEFSKKEAAGEIPPDEGFTLVEPVGKQEEPQLASPQQAAEPQGDSSQQ
;
A
#
# COMPACT_ATOMS: atom_id res chain seq x y z
N MET A 1 -59.72 58.31 26.33
CA MET A 1 -59.75 59.49 25.46
C MET A 1 -59.16 58.96 24.16
N SER A 2 -59.99 58.48 23.25
CA SER A 2 -60.69 59.14 22.17
C SER A 2 -59.69 59.72 21.16
N GLU A 3 -59.66 59.46 19.93
CA GLU A 3 -60.68 59.27 18.85
C GLU A 3 -59.94 58.82 17.61
N THR A 4 -60.43 57.83 16.90
CA THR A 4 -61.39 57.79 15.79
C THR A 4 -60.90 58.23 14.41
N HIS A 5 -61.12 57.31 13.49
CA HIS A 5 -61.47 57.44 12.05
C HIS A 5 -60.42 57.94 11.05
N GLN A 6 -60.19 57.38 9.91
CA GLN A 6 -61.17 57.06 8.85
C GLN A 6 -60.57 56.06 7.78
N GLN A 7 -61.47 55.18 7.30
CA GLN A 7 -61.41 54.41 6.13
C GLN A 7 -61.30 55.33 4.89
N ASN A 8 -60.60 54.86 3.87
CA ASN A 8 -61.01 55.10 2.48
C ASN A 8 -60.65 53.95 1.55
N ASP A 9 -61.66 53.29 1.10
CA ASP A 9 -61.68 52.38 -0.08
C ASP A 9 -61.26 53.13 -1.34
N ASN A 10 -60.41 52.50 -2.15
CA ASN A 10 -60.53 52.70 -3.60
C ASN A 10 -60.04 51.38 -4.32
N GLN A 11 -61.06 50.72 -4.87
CA GLN A 11 -60.96 49.73 -5.94
C GLN A 11 -60.46 50.45 -7.21
N THR A 12 -59.46 49.86 -7.90
CA THR A 12 -59.35 50.00 -9.36
C THR A 12 -58.57 48.84 -9.96
N GLN A 13 -59.26 47.98 -10.64
CA GLN A 13 -59.07 47.30 -11.93
C GLN A 13 -57.64 46.74 -12.26
N GLN A 14 -57.63 45.47 -12.41
CA GLN A 14 -56.62 44.71 -13.22
C GLN A 14 -56.79 45.04 -14.71
N PRO A 15 -55.74 45.10 -15.51
CA PRO A 15 -55.74 44.78 -16.93
C PRO A 15 -55.09 43.43 -17.24
N ALA A 16 -55.69 42.78 -18.25
CA ALA A 16 -55.35 41.46 -18.79
C ALA A 16 -53.98 41.36 -19.44
N PRO A 17 -53.48 40.12 -19.68
CA PRO A 17 -52.12 39.88 -20.13
C PRO A 17 -51.93 40.09 -21.65
N ALA A 18 -50.82 40.76 -22.03
CA ALA A 18 -50.39 40.94 -23.41
C ALA A 18 -49.58 39.73 -23.89
N ALA A 19 -49.76 39.38 -25.17
CA ALA A 19 -49.16 38.29 -25.90
C ALA A 19 -47.62 38.48 -26.08
N PRO A 20 -46.84 37.40 -26.35
CA PRO A 20 -45.39 37.43 -26.40
C PRO A 20 -44.85 38.02 -27.71
N GLU A 21 -43.89 38.92 -27.58
CA GLU A 21 -43.13 39.45 -28.72
C GLU A 21 -42.09 38.44 -29.22
N SER A 22 -42.01 38.38 -30.56
CA SER A 22 -41.18 37.52 -31.38
C SER A 22 -39.67 37.87 -31.26
N GLN A 23 -38.83 36.84 -31.07
CA GLN A 23 -37.38 36.89 -31.20
C GLN A 23 -36.97 37.07 -32.67
N PRO A 24 -35.90 37.80 -32.98
CA PRO A 24 -35.34 37.92 -34.33
C PRO A 24 -34.55 36.68 -34.73
N GLN A 25 -34.85 36.17 -35.93
CA GLN A 25 -34.21 35.05 -36.61
C GLN A 25 -32.78 35.43 -37.05
N GLN A 26 -31.83 34.53 -36.78
CA GLN A 26 -30.51 34.53 -37.42
C GLN A 26 -30.59 33.96 -38.85
N PRO A 27 -29.74 34.42 -39.77
CA PRO A 27 -29.77 34.00 -41.17
C PRO A 27 -29.16 32.61 -41.37
N GLN A 28 -29.87 31.76 -42.11
CA GLN A 28 -29.48 30.46 -42.61
C GLN A 28 -28.46 30.59 -43.75
N ALA A 29 -27.39 29.78 -43.67
CA ALA A 29 -26.45 29.54 -44.78
C ALA A 29 -26.99 28.48 -45.75
N PRO A 30 -26.63 28.47 -47.03
CA PRO A 30 -27.31 27.73 -48.08
C PRO A 30 -26.92 26.24 -48.09
N GLN A 31 -27.94 25.40 -48.35
CA GLN A 31 -27.84 23.96 -48.63
C GLN A 31 -27.12 23.70 -49.95
N GLN A 32 -26.10 22.83 -49.94
CA GLN A 32 -25.59 22.17 -51.15
C GLN A 32 -26.21 20.76 -51.26
N GLN A 33 -26.66 20.52 -52.46
CA GLN A 33 -27.36 19.34 -52.94
C GLN A 33 -26.49 18.09 -52.96
N GLY A 34 -27.16 16.96 -52.80
CA GLY A 34 -26.62 15.62 -52.65
C GLY A 34 -25.99 15.03 -53.93
N GLN A 35 -25.13 14.06 -53.65
CA GLN A 35 -24.79 13.00 -54.62
C GLN A 35 -24.93 11.62 -53.94
N PRO A 36 -25.24 10.56 -54.69
CA PRO A 36 -25.84 9.32 -54.22
C PRO A 36 -24.86 8.26 -53.77
N GLN A 37 -25.25 7.46 -52.81
CA GLN A 37 -24.55 6.24 -52.34
C GLN A 37 -24.72 5.09 -53.35
N PRO A 38 -23.71 4.22 -53.57
CA PRO A 38 -23.89 2.90 -54.18
C PRO A 38 -24.05 1.79 -53.10
N PRO A 39 -24.62 0.64 -53.47
CA PRO A 39 -25.24 -0.31 -52.59
C PRO A 39 -24.30 -1.40 -52.06
N PHE A 40 -24.73 -2.04 -50.96
CA PHE A 40 -24.17 -3.23 -50.35
C PHE A 40 -23.92 -4.38 -51.36
N GLY A 41 -22.70 -4.99 -51.31
CA GLY A 41 -22.35 -6.22 -51.99
C GLY A 41 -21.45 -7.10 -51.14
N GLN A 42 -21.85 -8.33 -51.08
CA GLN A 42 -21.46 -9.47 -50.27
C GLN A 42 -19.95 -9.85 -50.34
N VAL A 43 -19.49 -10.48 -49.26
CA VAL A 43 -18.25 -11.23 -49.08
C VAL A 43 -18.21 -12.43 -50.03
N PRO A 44 -17.04 -12.84 -50.59
CA PRO A 44 -16.56 -14.19 -50.37
C PRO A 44 -15.08 -14.30 -49.92
N GLN A 45 -14.85 -15.35 -49.15
CA GLN A 45 -13.56 -15.91 -48.76
C GLN A 45 -12.80 -16.45 -49.99
N GLN A 46 -11.45 -16.29 -50.00
CA GLN A 46 -10.46 -17.38 -50.21
C GLN A 46 -9.10 -16.81 -50.67
N GLY A 47 -8.03 -17.37 -50.10
CA GLY A 47 -6.87 -17.84 -50.88
C GLY A 47 -5.58 -17.04 -50.79
N GLN A 48 -4.74 -17.37 -49.83
CA GLN A 48 -3.31 -17.70 -49.94
C GLN A 48 -2.37 -16.93 -50.89
N GLN A 49 -1.33 -16.43 -50.25
CA GLN A 49 0.11 -16.45 -50.58
C GLN A 49 0.75 -15.23 -51.27
N PRO A 50 2.10 -15.11 -51.21
CA PRO A 50 2.77 -13.89 -50.68
C PRO A 50 3.55 -13.13 -51.79
N GLN A 51 3.73 -11.83 -51.64
CA GLN A 51 4.71 -11.12 -52.47
C GLN A 51 5.63 -10.22 -51.63
N GLN A 52 6.82 -10.63 -51.58
CA GLN A 52 8.20 -10.10 -51.75
C GLN A 52 8.36 -8.58 -51.53
N ASN A 53 9.18 -8.30 -50.58
CA ASN A 53 9.81 -7.03 -50.26
C ASN A 53 11.10 -6.87 -51.07
N PRO A 54 11.41 -5.78 -51.72
CA PRO A 54 12.73 -5.52 -52.30
C PRO A 54 13.35 -4.27 -51.66
N TYR A 55 14.25 -4.48 -50.69
CA TYR A 55 15.44 -3.69 -50.39
C TYR A 55 16.09 -4.37 -49.19
N GLY A 56 17.12 -5.10 -49.36
CA GLY A 56 18.51 -4.67 -49.54
C GLY A 56 19.25 -4.87 -48.24
N ASN A 57 20.01 -5.97 -48.20
CA ASN A 57 21.00 -6.37 -47.18
C ASN A 57 21.83 -5.24 -46.58
N MET A 58 22.02 -5.29 -45.25
CA MET A 58 23.31 -4.97 -44.62
C MET A 58 23.55 -5.88 -43.41
N PRO A 59 24.81 -6.19 -43.03
CA PRO A 59 25.16 -7.43 -42.35
C PRO A 59 25.14 -7.36 -40.84
N GLN A 60 24.86 -8.53 -40.24
CA GLN A 60 25.08 -8.80 -38.84
C GLN A 60 26.56 -8.63 -38.47
N GLN A 61 26.86 -7.81 -37.50
CA GLN A 61 28.10 -7.88 -36.71
C GLN A 61 27.82 -7.83 -35.23
N GLY A 62 28.27 -8.87 -34.56
CA GLY A 62 28.92 -8.79 -33.24
C GLY A 62 28.04 -8.76 -32.01
N GLN A 63 27.71 -9.94 -31.50
CA GLN A 63 27.49 -10.15 -30.08
C GLN A 63 28.76 -9.71 -29.34
N GLN A 64 28.66 -8.65 -28.53
CA GLN A 64 29.65 -8.37 -27.49
C GLN A 64 29.15 -8.94 -26.16
N GLN A 65 29.95 -9.90 -25.70
CA GLN A 65 29.89 -10.60 -24.45
C GLN A 65 30.12 -9.66 -23.29
N ASN A 66 29.36 -9.88 -22.26
CA ASN A 66 29.47 -9.26 -20.94
C ASN A 66 30.68 -9.87 -20.20
N PRO A 67 31.67 -9.09 -19.74
CA PRO A 67 32.83 -9.64 -19.03
C PRO A 67 32.67 -9.43 -17.51
N TYR A 68 31.97 -10.32 -16.83
CA TYR A 68 32.30 -10.66 -15.46
C TYR A 68 32.12 -12.16 -15.28
N GLY A 69 33.28 -12.78 -15.45
CA GLY A 69 33.47 -14.19 -15.40
C GLY A 69 33.60 -14.78 -14.03
N ASN A 70 33.33 -16.01 -14.04
CA ASN A 70 33.54 -17.06 -13.06
C ASN A 70 34.92 -17.05 -12.38
N ALA A 71 34.92 -17.20 -11.07
CA ALA A 71 36.05 -17.68 -10.29
C ALA A 71 36.02 -19.21 -10.25
N PRO A 72 37.20 -19.87 -10.35
CA PRO A 72 37.30 -21.32 -10.42
C PRO A 72 37.29 -21.98 -9.04
N GLN A 73 36.59 -23.11 -8.98
CA GLN A 73 36.77 -24.12 -7.95
C GLN A 73 38.18 -24.76 -8.07
N GLN A 74 38.96 -24.78 -7.01
CA GLN A 74 40.01 -25.77 -6.77
C GLN A 74 39.84 -26.35 -5.39
N GLY A 75 39.64 -27.64 -5.34
CA GLY A 75 39.63 -28.47 -4.16
C GLY A 75 41.03 -28.71 -3.63
N HIS A 76 41.11 -28.83 -2.32
CA HIS A 76 42.09 -29.66 -1.61
C HIS A 76 41.53 -29.95 -0.22
N ASP A 77 41.12 -31.15 0.05
CA ASP A 77 41.28 -31.84 1.34
C ASP A 77 42.72 -32.40 1.43
N PRO A 78 43.28 -32.74 2.58
CA PRO A 78 42.69 -33.19 3.80
C PRO A 78 43.40 -32.72 5.12
N GLN A 79 42.79 -32.82 6.24
CA GLN A 79 43.26 -33.55 7.45
C GLN A 79 42.46 -33.18 8.69
N GLY A 80 42.04 -34.24 9.34
CA GLY A 80 41.17 -34.26 10.48
C GLY A 80 41.72 -33.66 11.75
N GLN A 81 40.82 -33.15 12.55
CA GLN A 81 40.90 -33.17 14.02
C GLN A 81 39.50 -33.39 14.59
N GLN A 82 39.40 -34.46 15.32
CA GLN A 82 38.31 -34.81 16.21
C GLN A 82 38.02 -33.70 17.20
N PHE A 83 36.81 -33.25 17.32
CA PHE A 83 36.25 -32.73 18.54
C PHE A 83 34.89 -33.34 18.82
N GLN A 84 34.85 -33.85 20.07
CA GLN A 84 33.76 -34.55 20.72
C GLN A 84 32.45 -33.75 20.72
N GLY A 85 31.34 -34.49 20.66
CA GLY A 85 30.00 -33.99 20.70
C GLY A 85 29.62 -33.22 21.93
N GLN A 86 28.79 -32.24 21.70
CA GLN A 86 27.85 -31.78 22.69
C GLN A 86 26.50 -31.60 21.95
N ARG A 87 25.55 -32.45 22.34
CA ARG A 87 24.13 -32.28 22.09
C ARG A 87 23.67 -31.00 22.79
N GLY A 88 23.15 -30.05 22.05
CA GLY A 88 22.50 -28.86 22.56
C GLY A 88 21.35 -28.50 21.68
N SER A 89 20.20 -29.09 21.99
CA SER A 89 18.90 -28.65 21.53
C SER A 89 18.56 -27.28 22.14
N SER A 90 18.41 -26.24 21.34
CA SER A 90 17.74 -25.02 21.77
C SER A 90 16.96 -24.44 20.62
N MET A 91 15.78 -25.02 20.38
CA MET A 91 14.66 -24.34 19.78
C MET A 91 13.61 -24.10 20.86
N PHE A 92 13.11 -22.84 20.92
CA PHE A 92 12.03 -22.38 21.79
C PHE A 92 12.36 -22.16 23.27
N ASN A 93 12.96 -21.00 23.53
CA ASN A 93 12.80 -20.35 24.83
C ASN A 93 11.55 -19.44 24.74
N ILE A 94 10.38 -19.97 25.11
CA ILE A 94 9.14 -19.20 25.25
C ILE A 94 9.06 -18.78 26.70
N ASP A 95 8.95 -17.46 26.93
CA ASP A 95 8.80 -16.86 28.26
C ASP A 95 7.56 -17.47 28.95
N PRO A 96 7.64 -17.87 30.24
CA PRO A 96 6.51 -18.46 30.96
C PRO A 96 5.26 -17.57 31.04
N LYS A 97 5.35 -16.27 30.74
CA LYS A 97 4.20 -15.36 30.68
C LYS A 97 3.40 -15.50 29.41
N ASP A 98 4.05 -15.79 28.28
CA ASP A 98 3.35 -16.00 27.01
C ASP A 98 2.64 -17.38 26.95
N ALA A 99 3.17 -18.38 27.66
CA ALA A 99 2.52 -19.69 27.76
C ALA A 99 1.18 -19.64 28.48
N LYS A 100 0.97 -18.70 29.43
CA LYS A 100 -0.33 -18.53 30.11
C LYS A 100 -1.39 -17.84 29.25
N GLN A 101 -0.99 -17.00 28.30
CA GLN A 101 -1.94 -16.38 27.36
C GLN A 101 -2.36 -17.32 26.21
N MET A 102 -1.53 -18.31 25.86
CA MET A 102 -1.93 -19.33 24.86
C MET A 102 -2.88 -20.39 25.43
N MET A 103 -2.91 -20.60 26.74
CA MET A 103 -3.83 -21.55 27.38
C MET A 103 -5.22 -20.99 27.71
N SER A 104 -5.49 -19.71 27.46
CA SER A 104 -6.78 -19.08 27.71
C SER A 104 -7.73 -19.02 26.50
N ARG A 105 -7.34 -19.56 25.35
CA ARG A 105 -8.31 -19.78 24.27
C ARG A 105 -9.13 -21.03 24.59
N PRO A 106 -10.47 -20.93 24.69
CA PRO A 106 -11.29 -22.14 24.85
C PRO A 106 -10.99 -23.03 23.62
N PRO A 107 -10.78 -24.36 23.85
CA PRO A 107 -10.61 -25.27 22.74
C PRO A 107 -11.84 -25.10 21.85
N GLN A 108 -11.63 -24.83 20.58
CA GLN A 108 -12.69 -24.98 19.59
C GLN A 108 -13.22 -26.39 19.81
N ARG A 109 -14.45 -26.49 20.34
CA ARG A 109 -15.14 -27.77 20.50
C ARG A 109 -15.33 -28.31 19.08
N VAL A 110 -14.34 -29.06 18.60
CA VAL A 110 -14.57 -30.02 17.53
C VAL A 110 -15.74 -30.85 18.05
N SER A 111 -16.89 -30.67 17.42
CA SER A 111 -18.10 -31.38 17.86
C SER A 111 -17.73 -32.86 17.96
N ILE A 112 -17.94 -33.47 19.13
CA ILE A 112 -17.73 -34.92 19.36
C ILE A 112 -18.39 -35.71 18.23
N ILE A 113 -19.48 -35.20 17.69
CA ILE A 113 -20.21 -35.74 16.54
C ILE A 113 -19.36 -35.73 15.26
N SER A 114 -18.55 -34.67 14.97
CA SER A 114 -17.70 -34.65 13.79
C SER A 114 -16.49 -35.59 13.92
N ALA A 115 -15.99 -35.80 15.12
CA ALA A 115 -14.93 -36.78 15.39
C ALA A 115 -15.48 -38.22 15.27
N ILE A 116 -16.69 -38.49 15.82
CA ILE A 116 -17.37 -39.79 15.68
C ILE A 116 -17.68 -40.08 14.20
N LEU A 117 -18.19 -39.10 13.45
CA LEU A 117 -18.49 -39.23 12.03
C LEU A 117 -17.26 -39.53 11.20
N PHE A 118 -16.17 -38.85 11.49
CA PHE A 118 -14.87 -39.08 10.81
C PHE A 118 -14.38 -40.51 11.12
N PHE A 119 -14.52 -40.98 12.36
CA PHE A 119 -14.12 -42.31 12.77
C PHE A 119 -14.98 -43.39 12.11
N VAL A 120 -16.30 -43.15 11.97
CA VAL A 120 -17.25 -44.08 11.32
C VAL A 120 -16.94 -44.13 9.80
N VAL A 121 -16.70 -43.03 9.17
CA VAL A 121 -16.32 -42.99 7.73
C VAL A 121 -14.95 -43.64 7.48
N ALA A 122 -13.99 -43.40 8.36
CA ALA A 122 -12.68 -44.02 8.28
C ALA A 122 -12.75 -45.53 8.51
N MET A 123 -13.62 -45.99 9.45
CA MET A 123 -13.86 -47.40 9.69
C MET A 123 -14.60 -48.08 8.55
N PHE A 124 -15.54 -47.40 7.90
CA PHE A 124 -16.22 -47.91 6.71
C PHE A 124 -15.28 -48.01 5.49
N ILE A 125 -14.45 -46.97 5.25
CA ILE A 125 -13.42 -47.02 4.19
C ILE A 125 -12.39 -48.10 4.50
N GLY A 126 -11.97 -48.23 5.75
CA GLY A 126 -11.07 -49.30 6.20
C GLY A 126 -11.68 -50.68 6.04
N SER A 127 -12.95 -50.85 6.30
CA SER A 127 -13.70 -52.11 6.09
C SER A 127 -13.79 -52.45 4.60
N GLN A 128 -14.08 -51.53 3.73
CA GLN A 128 -14.08 -51.69 2.28
C GLN A 128 -12.68 -52.00 1.71
N MET A 129 -11.68 -51.35 2.26
CA MET A 129 -10.29 -51.61 1.88
C MET A 129 -9.78 -52.96 2.36
N MET A 130 -10.28 -53.43 3.52
CA MET A 130 -9.96 -54.77 4.06
C MET A 130 -10.65 -55.88 3.30
N THR A 131 -11.86 -55.64 2.76
CA THR A 131 -12.53 -56.58 1.84
C THR A 131 -11.84 -56.65 0.46
N MET A 132 -11.27 -55.55 -0.02
CA MET A 132 -10.47 -55.56 -1.25
C MET A 132 -9.09 -56.20 -1.06
N MET A 133 -8.50 -56.15 0.12
CA MET A 133 -7.18 -56.74 0.40
C MET A 133 -7.23 -58.23 0.71
N ASN A 134 -8.40 -58.81 1.10
CA ASN A 134 -8.59 -60.22 1.36
C ASN A 134 -9.07 -61.02 0.12
N GLY A 135 -8.89 -60.54 -1.07
CA GLY A 135 -9.14 -61.29 -2.31
C GLY A 135 -8.17 -62.44 -2.45
N ALA A 136 -8.42 -63.60 -1.77
CA ALA A 136 -7.91 -64.86 -2.26
C ALA A 136 -8.44 -65.07 -3.69
N GLU A 137 -7.56 -65.43 -4.64
CA GLU A 137 -7.93 -65.66 -6.02
C GLU A 137 -9.17 -66.60 -6.09
N THR A 138 -10.31 -65.98 -6.44
CA THR A 138 -11.56 -66.67 -6.61
C THR A 138 -11.78 -66.81 -8.12
N ASP A 139 -11.74 -68.02 -8.64
CA ASP A 139 -11.96 -68.32 -10.04
C ASP A 139 -13.44 -68.12 -10.39
N THR A 140 -13.73 -67.40 -11.48
CA THR A 140 -15.08 -67.25 -12.00
C THR A 140 -15.29 -68.33 -13.07
N LEU A 141 -16.10 -69.36 -12.75
CA LEU A 141 -16.48 -70.40 -13.68
C LEU A 141 -17.76 -70.01 -14.41
N ILE A 142 -17.80 -70.16 -15.72
CA ILE A 142 -19.08 -70.10 -16.45
C ILE A 142 -19.94 -71.33 -16.11
N THR A 143 -21.25 -71.19 -16.28
CA THR A 143 -22.22 -72.30 -15.87
C THR A 143 -21.85 -73.63 -16.47
N SER A 144 -21.42 -73.67 -17.69
CA SER A 144 -21.00 -74.93 -18.39
C SER A 144 -19.74 -75.54 -17.75
N GLU A 145 -18.76 -74.72 -17.40
CA GLU A 145 -17.53 -75.17 -16.75
C GLU A 145 -17.81 -75.69 -15.31
N PHE A 146 -18.73 -75.03 -14.61
CA PHE A 146 -19.17 -75.52 -13.32
C PHE A 146 -19.87 -76.89 -13.44
N VAL A 147 -20.80 -77.02 -14.37
CA VAL A 147 -21.47 -78.29 -14.62
C VAL A 147 -20.46 -79.40 -14.97
N GLN A 148 -19.57 -79.12 -15.84
CA GLN A 148 -18.51 -80.06 -16.20
C GLN A 148 -17.59 -80.39 -15.03
N ALA A 149 -17.28 -79.43 -14.19
CA ALA A 149 -16.49 -79.70 -13.00
C ALA A 149 -17.24 -80.57 -11.95
N VAL A 150 -18.58 -80.49 -11.86
CA VAL A 150 -19.38 -81.34 -11.05
C VAL A 150 -19.42 -82.72 -11.63
N GLU A 151 -19.68 -82.88 -12.95
CA GLU A 151 -19.73 -84.17 -13.65
C GLU A 151 -18.39 -84.91 -13.63
N GLN A 152 -17.28 -84.21 -13.53
CA GLN A 152 -15.93 -84.74 -13.37
C GLN A 152 -15.52 -84.98 -11.92
N ASP A 153 -16.46 -84.91 -10.98
CA ASP A 153 -16.22 -84.95 -9.51
C ASP A 153 -15.08 -84.09 -9.00
N ARG A 154 -14.85 -82.92 -9.64
CA ARG A 154 -13.81 -81.92 -9.22
C ARG A 154 -14.28 -80.89 -8.25
N VAL A 155 -15.59 -80.80 -7.95
CA VAL A 155 -16.18 -79.91 -6.99
C VAL A 155 -16.25 -80.60 -5.64
N GLN A 156 -15.74 -79.88 -4.60
CA GLN A 156 -15.73 -80.36 -3.24
C GLN A 156 -16.97 -79.94 -2.45
N ASN A 157 -17.32 -78.65 -2.54
CA ASN A 157 -18.52 -78.15 -1.90
C ASN A 157 -19.24 -77.10 -2.75
N VAL A 158 -20.54 -76.98 -2.55
CA VAL A 158 -21.42 -76.02 -3.27
C VAL A 158 -22.29 -75.29 -2.29
N VAL A 159 -22.22 -73.96 -2.29
CA VAL A 159 -23.17 -73.10 -1.58
C VAL A 159 -23.98 -72.33 -2.64
N TYR A 160 -25.28 -72.70 -2.74
CA TYR A 160 -26.19 -72.08 -3.68
C TYR A 160 -26.98 -70.96 -2.97
N ASP A 161 -26.85 -69.76 -3.42
CA ASP A 161 -27.65 -68.62 -2.96
C ASP A 161 -28.84 -68.43 -3.91
N ALA A 162 -30.02 -68.79 -3.40
CA ALA A 162 -31.26 -68.74 -4.17
C ALA A 162 -31.72 -67.28 -4.47
N GLY A 163 -31.26 -66.32 -3.74
CA GLY A 163 -31.60 -64.88 -3.96
C GLY A 163 -30.81 -64.27 -5.12
N SER A 164 -29.57 -64.70 -5.29
CA SER A 164 -28.67 -64.10 -6.32
C SER A 164 -28.36 -65.06 -7.47
N TYR A 165 -28.88 -66.28 -7.42
CA TYR A 165 -28.56 -67.35 -8.37
C TYR A 165 -27.07 -67.66 -8.48
N THR A 166 -26.29 -67.40 -7.44
CA THR A 166 -24.87 -67.66 -7.42
C THR A 166 -24.52 -68.93 -6.71
N VAL A 167 -23.56 -69.65 -7.29
CA VAL A 167 -22.97 -70.84 -6.76
C VAL A 167 -21.55 -70.54 -6.32
N THR A 168 -21.20 -70.79 -5.08
CA THR A 168 -19.85 -70.64 -4.59
C THR A 168 -19.36 -71.87 -3.91
N GLY A 169 -18.07 -72.12 -3.91
CA GLY A 169 -17.50 -73.28 -3.27
C GLY A 169 -16.03 -73.46 -3.54
N THR A 170 -15.57 -74.67 -3.39
CA THR A 170 -14.19 -75.08 -3.68
C THR A 170 -14.17 -76.17 -4.72
N TYR A 171 -13.23 -76.10 -5.65
CA TYR A 171 -13.05 -77.08 -6.71
C TYR A 171 -11.58 -77.29 -7.04
N TYR A 172 -11.29 -78.35 -7.71
CA TYR A 172 -9.96 -78.62 -8.26
C TYR A 172 -9.92 -78.24 -9.75
N PRO A 173 -8.98 -77.31 -10.14
CA PRO A 173 -8.88 -76.93 -11.53
C PRO A 173 -8.58 -78.08 -12.47
N ALA A 174 -9.08 -78.06 -13.72
CA ALA A 174 -8.74 -79.00 -14.74
C ALA A 174 -7.26 -78.96 -15.09
N ALA A 175 -6.62 -80.12 -15.29
CA ALA A 175 -5.26 -80.11 -15.81
C ALA A 175 -5.22 -79.48 -17.18
N THR A 176 -4.23 -78.59 -17.43
CA THR A 176 -4.08 -77.90 -18.69
C THR A 176 -3.92 -78.87 -19.87
N ALA A 177 -4.57 -78.58 -20.98
CA ALA A 177 -4.52 -79.39 -22.16
C ALA A 177 -3.07 -79.66 -22.64
N GLY A 178 -2.61 -80.93 -22.51
CA GLY A 178 -1.23 -81.36 -22.88
C GLY A 178 -0.49 -82.12 -21.78
N SER A 179 -0.92 -82.11 -20.53
CA SER A 179 -0.36 -82.98 -19.49
C SER A 179 -1.27 -84.22 -19.30
N THR A 180 -0.69 -85.36 -19.34
CA THR A 180 -1.38 -86.56 -18.88
C THR A 180 -1.68 -86.42 -17.38
N ALA A 181 -2.76 -87.01 -16.92
CA ALA A 181 -3.09 -86.97 -15.48
C ALA A 181 -1.91 -87.44 -14.60
N SER A 182 -1.08 -88.32 -15.17
CA SER A 182 0.15 -88.81 -14.55
C SER A 182 1.21 -87.67 -14.40
N ASP A 183 1.33 -86.74 -15.36
CA ASP A 183 2.36 -85.61 -15.29
C ASP A 183 1.95 -84.53 -14.27
N ALA A 184 0.67 -84.16 -14.22
CA ALA A 184 0.15 -83.30 -13.23
C ALA A 184 0.29 -83.82 -11.76
N TYR A 185 0.07 -85.12 -11.66
CA TYR A 185 0.25 -85.92 -10.44
C TYR A 185 1.71 -85.97 -9.98
N ASN A 186 2.61 -86.30 -10.90
CA ASN A 186 4.05 -86.34 -10.65
C ASN A 186 4.65 -84.95 -10.34
N ASN A 187 4.18 -83.89 -11.00
CA ASN A 187 4.57 -82.52 -10.68
C ASN A 187 4.10 -82.05 -9.31
N ALA A 188 2.86 -82.45 -8.89
CA ALA A 188 2.32 -82.11 -7.55
C ALA A 188 3.10 -82.86 -6.46
N ILE A 189 3.46 -84.09 -6.70
CA ILE A 189 4.28 -84.88 -5.74
C ILE A 189 5.71 -84.37 -5.69
N GLY A 190 6.26 -83.97 -6.83
CA GLY A 190 7.57 -83.33 -6.85
C GLY A 190 7.62 -82.04 -6.06
N ALA A 191 6.60 -81.20 -6.17
CA ALA A 191 6.48 -79.92 -5.38
C ALA A 191 6.29 -80.24 -3.90
N LEU A 192 5.48 -81.16 -3.50
CA LEU A 192 5.26 -81.56 -2.11
C LEU A 192 6.54 -82.15 -1.48
N ASN A 193 7.24 -83.06 -2.20
CA ASN A 193 8.51 -83.56 -1.69
C ASN A 193 9.60 -82.48 -1.56
N ALA A 194 9.63 -81.51 -2.46
CA ALA A 194 10.56 -80.38 -2.42
C ALA A 194 10.25 -79.46 -1.22
N GLN A 195 8.98 -79.23 -0.90
CA GLN A 195 8.58 -78.50 0.30
C GLN A 195 8.92 -79.23 1.60
N VAL A 196 8.69 -80.51 1.67
CA VAL A 196 9.02 -81.36 2.81
C VAL A 196 10.52 -81.45 3.03
N GLN A 197 11.32 -81.61 1.99
CA GLN A 197 12.79 -81.58 2.05
C GLN A 197 13.33 -80.19 2.40
N GLY A 198 12.68 -79.06 1.96
CA GLY A 198 13.03 -77.70 2.33
C GLY A 198 12.80 -77.39 3.84
N VAL A 199 11.89 -78.09 4.49
CA VAL A 199 11.57 -77.87 5.90
C VAL A 199 12.28 -78.86 6.83
N LEU A 200 12.45 -80.05 6.39
CA LEU A 200 12.97 -81.17 7.27
C LEU A 200 14.38 -81.69 6.86
N GLY A 201 14.97 -81.13 5.85
CA GLY A 201 16.30 -81.54 5.37
C GLY A 201 16.23 -82.69 4.35
N THR A 202 17.38 -83.00 3.71
CA THR A 202 17.51 -83.91 2.60
C THR A 202 17.23 -85.41 2.97
N ASP A 203 17.21 -85.72 4.25
CA ASP A 203 16.95 -87.09 4.74
C ASP A 203 15.48 -87.33 5.13
N ALA A 204 14.56 -86.41 4.83
CA ALA A 204 13.13 -86.57 5.12
C ALA A 204 12.53 -87.69 4.27
N PRO A 205 11.64 -88.61 4.87
CA PRO A 205 11.00 -89.65 4.11
C PRO A 205 10.13 -89.07 3.04
N THR A 206 10.30 -89.69 1.80
CA THR A 206 9.46 -89.36 0.64
C THR A 206 8.08 -89.97 0.81
N VAL A 207 7.04 -89.21 0.48
CA VAL A 207 5.68 -89.65 0.53
C VAL A 207 5.49 -90.85 -0.48
N ASP A 208 5.05 -91.99 0.02
CA ASP A 208 4.71 -93.12 -0.81
C ASP A 208 3.36 -92.90 -1.47
N THR A 209 3.40 -92.88 -2.80
CA THR A 209 2.28 -92.43 -3.64
C THR A 209 1.47 -93.57 -4.27
N THR A 210 1.75 -94.80 -3.91
CA THR A 210 1.13 -96.04 -4.52
C THR A 210 -0.37 -96.17 -4.26
N ASN A 211 -1.00 -95.38 -3.38
CA ASN A 211 -2.41 -95.50 -3.04
C ASN A 211 -3.16 -94.10 -2.95
N LEU A 212 -2.66 -93.07 -3.59
CA LEU A 212 -3.34 -91.77 -3.57
C LEU A 212 -4.19 -91.55 -4.80
N ASP A 213 -5.48 -91.26 -4.56
CA ASP A 213 -6.42 -90.99 -5.66
C ASP A 213 -6.03 -89.58 -6.30
N ALA A 214 -6.12 -89.52 -7.59
CA ALA A 214 -5.73 -88.32 -8.36
C ALA A 214 -6.51 -87.03 -7.92
N LYS A 215 -7.68 -87.21 -7.27
CA LYS A 215 -8.52 -86.18 -6.72
C LYS A 215 -7.93 -85.54 -5.48
N SER A 216 -7.03 -86.15 -4.75
CA SER A 216 -6.52 -85.64 -3.45
C SER A 216 -5.20 -84.90 -3.57
N VAL A 217 -4.59 -84.72 -4.77
CA VAL A 217 -3.26 -84.18 -4.95
C VAL A 217 -3.25 -82.66 -5.45
N GLY A 218 -4.39 -82.11 -5.81
CA GLY A 218 -4.50 -80.75 -6.22
C GLY A 218 -4.80 -79.78 -5.06
N THR A 219 -4.38 -78.57 -5.14
CA THR A 219 -4.82 -77.52 -4.18
C THR A 219 -6.19 -76.97 -4.56
N PRO A 220 -7.23 -77.12 -3.69
CA PRO A 220 -8.55 -76.63 -4.00
C PRO A 220 -8.56 -75.09 -4.12
N ARG A 221 -9.25 -74.58 -5.12
CA ARG A 221 -9.45 -73.11 -5.31
C ARG A 221 -10.89 -72.75 -5.07
N LYS A 222 -11.15 -71.60 -4.57
CA LYS A 222 -12.48 -71.02 -4.44
C LYS A 222 -13.01 -70.64 -5.80
N TYR A 223 -14.26 -70.89 -6.07
CA TYR A 223 -14.93 -70.52 -7.30
C TYR A 223 -16.23 -69.76 -7.04
N THR A 224 -16.64 -69.01 -8.01
CA THR A 224 -17.97 -68.42 -8.09
C THR A 224 -18.50 -68.65 -9.49
N SER A 225 -19.74 -69.13 -9.57
CA SER A 225 -20.47 -69.41 -10.83
C SER A 225 -21.91 -68.93 -10.68
N THR A 226 -22.62 -68.77 -11.78
CA THR A 226 -24.07 -68.55 -11.81
C THR A 226 -24.80 -69.76 -12.30
N TYR A 227 -25.89 -70.12 -11.63
CA TYR A 227 -26.70 -71.23 -12.06
C TYR A 227 -28.18 -70.90 -11.86
N VAL A 228 -28.93 -70.87 -12.97
CA VAL A 228 -30.36 -70.56 -12.95
C VAL A 228 -31.15 -71.90 -12.99
N GLY A 229 -31.90 -72.20 -11.96
CA GLY A 229 -32.71 -73.41 -11.85
C GLY A 229 -32.32 -74.26 -10.66
N GLN A 230 -32.93 -74.02 -9.50
CA GLN A 230 -32.63 -74.71 -8.25
C GLN A 230 -32.90 -76.24 -8.36
N ASP A 231 -33.98 -76.61 -9.03
CA ASP A 231 -34.36 -78.05 -9.11
C ASP A 231 -33.38 -78.80 -10.00
N SER A 232 -32.94 -78.22 -11.10
CA SER A 232 -31.94 -78.89 -12.00
C SER A 232 -30.56 -79.00 -11.37
N LEU A 233 -30.15 -77.92 -10.57
CA LEU A 233 -28.93 -77.95 -9.76
C LEU A 233 -28.99 -79.04 -8.70
N MET A 234 -30.13 -79.19 -7.98
CA MET A 234 -30.32 -80.24 -6.98
C MET A 234 -30.32 -81.61 -7.56
N GLN A 235 -30.83 -81.80 -8.77
CA GLN A 235 -30.80 -83.07 -9.49
C GLN A 235 -29.37 -83.46 -9.90
N LEU A 236 -28.60 -82.47 -10.37
CA LEU A 236 -27.18 -82.62 -10.70
C LEU A 236 -26.36 -83.00 -9.45
N LEU A 237 -26.53 -82.31 -8.33
CA LEU A 237 -25.76 -82.58 -7.13
C LEU A 237 -26.15 -83.88 -6.44
N LYS A 238 -27.42 -84.34 -6.55
CA LYS A 238 -27.86 -85.69 -6.09
C LYS A 238 -27.27 -86.88 -6.88
N SER A 239 -26.91 -86.68 -8.09
CA SER A 239 -26.21 -87.67 -8.92
C SER A 239 -24.72 -87.80 -8.54
N HIS A 240 -24.15 -86.85 -7.79
CA HIS A 240 -22.77 -86.90 -7.34
C HIS A 240 -22.72 -86.78 -5.78
N PRO A 241 -22.86 -87.92 -5.06
CA PRO A 241 -23.00 -87.90 -3.60
C PRO A 241 -21.78 -87.41 -2.81
N ASP A 242 -20.62 -87.31 -3.45
CA ASP A 242 -19.37 -86.86 -2.83
C ASP A 242 -19.27 -85.33 -2.73
N VAL A 243 -20.25 -84.60 -3.31
CA VAL A 243 -20.25 -83.11 -3.27
C VAL A 243 -21.12 -82.62 -2.15
N GLU A 244 -20.52 -81.97 -1.15
CA GLU A 244 -21.28 -81.36 -0.08
C GLU A 244 -21.99 -80.10 -0.61
N TYR A 245 -23.31 -79.94 -0.34
CA TYR A 245 -24.03 -78.75 -0.79
C TYR A 245 -24.91 -78.15 0.31
N GLN A 246 -24.98 -76.78 0.29
CA GLN A 246 -25.82 -75.99 1.15
C GLN A 246 -26.65 -75.01 0.32
N VAL A 247 -27.90 -74.80 0.66
CA VAL A 247 -28.77 -73.77 0.07
C VAL A 247 -28.97 -72.65 1.05
N LYS A 248 -28.62 -71.42 0.64
CA LYS A 248 -28.86 -70.24 1.40
C LYS A 248 -30.17 -69.59 0.95
N LEU A 249 -31.13 -69.45 1.85
CA LEU A 249 -32.42 -68.78 1.58
C LEU A 249 -32.25 -67.29 1.68
N PRO A 250 -32.95 -66.47 0.85
CA PRO A 250 -32.86 -65.00 0.92
C PRO A 250 -33.48 -64.52 2.23
N ASP A 251 -32.69 -63.76 2.99
CA ASP A 251 -33.09 -63.08 4.21
C ASP A 251 -33.68 -61.72 3.88
N GLY A 252 -34.89 -61.64 3.33
CA GLY A 252 -35.51 -60.46 2.71
C GLY A 252 -35.67 -59.24 3.63
N MET A 253 -35.57 -59.35 4.94
CA MET A 253 -35.64 -58.25 5.85
C MET A 253 -34.27 -57.69 6.19
N GLY A 254 -33.23 -58.48 6.32
CA GLY A 254 -31.86 -58.07 6.61
C GLY A 254 -31.24 -57.36 5.46
N ASP A 255 -31.41 -57.83 4.22
CA ASP A 255 -30.88 -57.24 3.02
C ASP A 255 -31.55 -55.89 2.69
N PHE A 256 -32.86 -55.71 2.97
CA PHE A 256 -33.57 -54.44 2.83
C PHE A 256 -33.07 -53.40 3.81
N LEU A 257 -32.86 -53.76 5.08
CA LEU A 257 -32.32 -52.84 6.13
C LEU A 257 -30.87 -52.46 5.80
N MET A 258 -30.04 -53.36 5.29
CA MET A 258 -28.65 -53.06 4.91
C MET A 258 -28.60 -52.16 3.68
N SER A 259 -29.53 -52.28 2.72
CA SER A 259 -29.60 -51.40 1.56
C SER A 259 -30.08 -49.97 1.89
N LEU A 260 -30.90 -49.80 2.92
CA LEU A 260 -31.35 -48.45 3.42
C LEU A 260 -30.28 -47.70 4.20
N LEU A 261 -29.35 -48.41 4.85
CA LEU A 261 -28.31 -47.77 5.68
C LEU A 261 -27.44 -46.74 4.95
N PRO A 262 -26.93 -47.00 3.75
CA PRO A 262 -26.14 -45.99 2.99
C PRO A 262 -26.97 -44.77 2.61
N THR A 263 -28.24 -44.94 2.27
CA THR A 263 -29.14 -43.85 1.88
C THR A 263 -29.49 -42.95 3.07
N LEU A 264 -29.76 -43.53 4.23
CA LEU A 264 -29.99 -42.79 5.48
C LEU A 264 -28.72 -42.02 5.91
N LEU A 265 -27.55 -42.62 5.74
CA LEU A 265 -26.26 -42.00 6.05
C LEU A 265 -25.99 -40.84 5.11
N LEU A 266 -26.31 -40.97 3.81
CA LEU A 266 -26.17 -39.92 2.82
C LEU A 266 -27.12 -38.75 3.08
N ILE A 267 -28.36 -39.02 3.46
CA ILE A 267 -29.33 -37.99 3.88
C ILE A 267 -28.86 -37.28 5.16
N GLY A 268 -28.37 -38.02 6.15
CA GLY A 268 -27.78 -37.45 7.36
C GLY A 268 -26.60 -36.55 7.08
N LEU A 269 -25.70 -36.96 6.18
CA LEU A 269 -24.55 -36.19 5.73
C LEU A 269 -24.99 -34.91 5.00
N MET A 270 -25.98 -35.00 4.11
CA MET A 270 -26.55 -33.87 3.41
C MET A 270 -27.17 -32.83 4.33
N VAL A 271 -27.97 -33.28 5.33
CA VAL A 271 -28.54 -32.39 6.35
C VAL A 271 -27.45 -31.75 7.20
N PHE A 272 -26.39 -32.49 7.53
CA PHE A 272 -25.23 -31.96 8.25
C PHE A 272 -24.50 -30.89 7.44
N PHE A 273 -24.24 -31.13 6.15
CA PHE A 273 -23.63 -30.15 5.24
C PHE A 273 -24.49 -28.89 5.08
N PHE A 274 -25.81 -29.03 4.93
CA PHE A 274 -26.73 -27.87 4.88
C PHE A 274 -26.73 -27.09 6.20
N ALA A 275 -26.70 -27.73 7.32
CA ALA A 275 -26.62 -27.09 8.64
C ALA A 275 -25.27 -26.37 8.83
N GLN A 276 -24.17 -26.93 8.31
CA GLN A 276 -22.84 -26.35 8.31
C GLN A 276 -22.75 -25.15 7.35
N MET A 277 -23.31 -25.26 6.15
CA MET A 277 -23.41 -24.16 5.18
C MET A 277 -24.22 -22.97 5.73
N ASN A 278 -25.32 -23.21 6.42
CA ASN A 278 -26.10 -22.15 7.04
C ASN A 278 -25.35 -21.46 8.19
N LYS A 279 -24.48 -22.15 8.93
CA LYS A 279 -23.58 -21.54 9.90
C LYS A 279 -22.45 -20.72 9.24
N ALA A 280 -21.89 -21.21 8.12
CA ALA A 280 -20.87 -20.51 7.37
C ALA A 280 -21.44 -19.24 6.70
N ASN A 281 -22.65 -19.28 6.14
CA ASN A 281 -23.31 -18.11 5.56
C ASN A 281 -23.61 -17.01 6.59
N ASN A 282 -23.97 -17.35 7.83
CA ASN A 282 -24.15 -16.33 8.88
C ASN A 282 -22.83 -15.66 9.30
N SER A 283 -21.67 -16.31 9.15
CA SER A 283 -20.38 -15.68 9.42
C SER A 283 -19.91 -14.79 8.25
N GLN A 284 -20.32 -15.08 7.02
CA GLN A 284 -20.00 -14.22 5.85
C GLN A 284 -20.79 -12.91 5.84
N MET A 285 -22.01 -12.88 6.40
CA MET A 285 -22.76 -11.62 6.57
C MET A 285 -22.17 -10.68 7.63
N SER A 286 -21.24 -11.13 8.47
CA SER A 286 -20.59 -10.28 9.46
C SER A 286 -19.31 -9.59 8.95
N PHE A 287 -18.80 -9.93 7.76
CA PHE A 287 -17.62 -9.26 7.17
C PHE A 287 -17.87 -7.79 6.79
N GLY A 288 -19.11 -7.39 6.55
CA GLY A 288 -19.49 -6.01 6.23
C GLY A 288 -19.59 -5.05 7.41
N LYS A 289 -19.52 -5.54 8.65
CA LYS A 289 -19.61 -4.64 9.80
C LYS A 289 -18.28 -3.93 10.01
N ALA A 290 -18.31 -2.61 9.88
CA ALA A 290 -17.17 -1.77 10.19
C ALA A 290 -16.74 -1.99 11.63
N LYS A 291 -15.46 -2.36 11.84
CA LYS A 291 -14.82 -2.22 13.14
C LYS A 291 -14.34 -0.77 13.24
N ALA A 292 -15.28 0.17 13.35
CA ALA A 292 -14.92 1.53 13.71
C ALA A 292 -14.22 1.48 15.07
N LYS A 293 -13.06 2.11 15.17
CA LYS A 293 -12.41 2.31 16.45
C LYS A 293 -13.26 3.32 17.22
N GLU A 294 -14.08 2.81 18.11
CA GLU A 294 -14.89 3.64 19.00
C GLU A 294 -14.03 4.05 20.18
N TYR A 295 -13.80 5.35 20.37
CA TYR A 295 -13.25 5.90 21.60
C TYR A 295 -14.40 6.17 22.61
N THR A 296 -15.27 5.16 22.79
CA THR A 296 -16.55 5.31 23.52
C THR A 296 -16.44 5.24 25.02
N GLN A 297 -15.34 4.73 25.54
CA GLN A 297 -15.20 4.62 27.00
C GLN A 297 -14.37 5.75 27.61
N GLU A 298 -13.57 6.42 26.80
CA GLU A 298 -12.76 7.54 27.21
C GLU A 298 -12.88 8.60 26.12
N HIS A 299 -13.30 9.80 26.49
CA HIS A 299 -13.19 10.94 25.60
C HIS A 299 -11.71 11.11 25.25
N PRO A 300 -11.35 11.48 24.01
CA PRO A 300 -9.95 11.71 23.68
C PRO A 300 -9.37 12.69 24.69
N ASP A 301 -8.26 12.34 25.34
CA ASP A 301 -7.60 13.23 26.33
C ASP A 301 -7.01 14.49 25.69
N VAL A 302 -6.95 14.52 24.35
CA VAL A 302 -6.41 15.62 23.54
C VAL A 302 -7.38 16.79 23.54
N ARG A 303 -6.88 18.02 23.85
CA ARG A 303 -7.63 19.27 23.85
C ARG A 303 -7.03 20.28 22.88
N PHE A 304 -7.70 21.41 22.69
CA PHE A 304 -7.16 22.50 21.87
C PHE A 304 -5.85 23.08 22.44
N ASP A 305 -5.62 23.02 23.74
CA ASP A 305 -4.35 23.42 24.38
C ASP A 305 -3.16 22.53 23.98
N ASP A 306 -3.42 21.32 23.47
CA ASP A 306 -2.39 20.38 22.95
C ASP A 306 -2.10 20.61 21.46
N VAL A 307 -2.90 21.46 20.79
CA VAL A 307 -2.72 21.84 19.39
C VAL A 307 -2.02 23.20 19.35
N ALA A 308 -0.88 23.25 18.71
CA ALA A 308 -0.08 24.45 18.60
C ALA A 308 0.15 24.81 17.13
N GLY A 309 0.19 26.10 16.82
CA GLY A 309 0.58 26.61 15.51
C GLY A 309 -0.54 26.63 14.45
N GLU A 310 -1.80 26.38 14.88
CA GLU A 310 -2.98 26.33 14.01
C GLU A 310 -4.13 27.14 14.63
N ASP A 311 -3.83 28.35 15.08
CA ASP A 311 -4.76 29.18 15.88
C ASP A 311 -6.06 29.45 15.09
N GLU A 312 -5.99 29.73 13.78
CA GLU A 312 -7.13 30.01 12.91
C GLU A 312 -8.00 28.75 12.69
N ALA A 313 -7.37 27.59 12.48
CA ALA A 313 -8.10 26.33 12.36
C ALA A 313 -8.80 25.95 13.68
N VAL A 314 -8.18 26.23 14.81
CA VAL A 314 -8.77 26.05 16.14
C VAL A 314 -9.97 26.97 16.33
N GLU A 315 -9.90 28.27 15.95
CA GLU A 315 -11.02 29.21 16.04
C GLU A 315 -12.23 28.74 15.24
N GLU A 316 -12.04 28.29 13.99
CA GLU A 316 -13.09 27.71 13.14
C GLU A 316 -13.72 26.45 13.77
N LEU A 317 -12.89 25.62 14.38
CA LEU A 317 -13.35 24.38 15.02
C LEU A 317 -14.03 24.61 16.38
N GLN A 318 -13.75 25.73 17.08
CA GLN A 318 -14.45 26.11 18.29
C GLN A 318 -15.95 26.29 18.06
N GLU A 319 -16.36 26.80 16.89
CA GLU A 319 -17.79 26.90 16.55
C GLU A 319 -18.46 25.52 16.48
N ILE A 320 -17.75 24.51 15.94
CA ILE A 320 -18.24 23.12 15.86
C ILE A 320 -18.34 22.52 17.27
N LYS A 321 -17.33 22.75 18.11
CA LYS A 321 -17.34 22.31 19.52
C LYS A 321 -18.51 22.95 20.28
N ASP A 322 -18.69 24.25 20.16
CA ASP A 322 -19.79 24.97 20.83
C ASP A 322 -21.16 24.47 20.41
N PHE A 323 -21.30 24.13 19.12
CA PHE A 323 -22.52 23.49 18.64
C PHE A 323 -22.78 22.13 19.27
N LEU A 324 -21.75 21.26 19.33
CA LEU A 324 -21.90 19.93 19.94
C LEU A 324 -22.25 20.00 21.43
N VAL A 325 -21.73 20.99 22.15
CA VAL A 325 -22.02 21.22 23.57
C VAL A 325 -23.40 21.86 23.79
N ASN A 326 -23.76 22.85 22.97
CA ASN A 326 -24.98 23.66 23.12
C ASN A 326 -25.81 23.76 21.83
N PRO A 327 -26.35 22.66 21.30
CA PRO A 327 -27.06 22.66 20.00
C PRO A 327 -28.32 23.54 20.01
N LYS A 328 -28.98 23.68 21.15
CA LYS A 328 -30.23 24.50 21.29
C LYS A 328 -30.00 25.97 20.98
N LYS A 329 -28.87 26.55 21.41
CA LYS A 329 -28.52 27.96 21.14
C LYS A 329 -28.55 28.29 19.67
N TYR A 330 -28.08 27.42 18.84
CA TYR A 330 -28.02 27.59 17.37
C TYR A 330 -29.37 27.31 16.72
N GLN A 331 -30.13 26.31 17.22
CA GLN A 331 -31.47 25.98 16.74
C GLN A 331 -32.46 27.12 17.01
N ASP A 332 -32.41 27.71 18.18
CA ASP A 332 -33.31 28.81 18.58
C ASP A 332 -33.10 30.07 17.72
N LEU A 333 -31.86 30.28 17.24
CA LEU A 333 -31.51 31.36 16.31
C LEU A 333 -31.80 31.05 14.84
N GLY A 334 -32.22 29.81 14.55
CA GLY A 334 -32.49 29.34 13.16
C GLY A 334 -31.20 29.13 12.35
N ALA A 335 -30.04 29.08 13.00
CA ALA A 335 -28.77 28.85 12.34
C ALA A 335 -28.70 27.44 11.75
N LYS A 336 -28.23 27.32 10.52
CA LYS A 336 -27.94 26.02 9.88
C LYS A 336 -26.54 25.59 10.30
N ILE A 337 -26.49 24.44 10.95
CA ILE A 337 -25.24 23.83 11.39
C ILE A 337 -24.52 23.20 10.22
N PRO A 338 -23.20 23.35 10.09
CA PRO A 338 -22.43 22.62 9.10
C PRO A 338 -22.52 21.12 9.40
N ARG A 339 -22.93 20.33 8.42
CA ARG A 339 -23.04 18.87 8.55
C ARG A 339 -21.69 18.20 8.44
N GLY A 340 -20.79 18.79 7.67
CA GLY A 340 -19.47 18.30 7.44
C GLY A 340 -18.43 19.40 7.40
N CYS A 341 -17.26 19.10 7.96
CA CYS A 341 -16.06 19.91 7.91
C CYS A 341 -14.94 19.12 7.22
N LEU A 342 -14.29 19.73 6.24
CA LEU A 342 -13.17 19.15 5.54
C LEU A 342 -11.88 19.85 5.96
N LEU A 343 -10.96 19.10 6.57
CA LEU A 343 -9.61 19.56 6.89
C LEU A 343 -8.69 19.30 5.68
N VAL A 344 -8.13 20.36 5.13
CA VAL A 344 -7.31 20.31 3.92
C VAL A 344 -5.91 20.82 4.23
N GLY A 345 -4.86 20.18 3.76
CA GLY A 345 -3.48 20.66 3.89
C GLY A 345 -2.43 19.58 3.71
N PRO A 346 -1.15 19.94 3.76
CA PRO A 346 -0.03 19.01 3.62
C PRO A 346 -0.06 17.89 4.65
N PRO A 347 0.57 16.73 4.36
CA PRO A 347 0.70 15.68 5.37
C PRO A 347 1.54 16.15 6.56
N GLY A 348 1.17 15.71 7.78
CA GLY A 348 1.93 16.04 8.99
C GLY A 348 1.58 17.36 9.67
N THR A 349 0.60 18.13 9.17
CA THR A 349 0.18 19.41 9.76
C THR A 349 -0.76 19.28 10.97
N GLY A 350 -1.18 18.07 11.34
CA GLY A 350 -1.98 17.86 12.55
C GLY A 350 -3.48 17.71 12.34
N LYS A 351 -3.97 17.52 11.11
CA LYS A 351 -5.41 17.38 10.78
C LYS A 351 -6.14 16.36 11.66
N THR A 352 -5.57 15.17 11.83
CA THR A 352 -6.12 14.12 12.68
C THR A 352 -6.08 14.52 14.17
N LEU A 353 -5.06 15.26 14.61
CA LEU A 353 -4.93 15.77 15.96
C LEU A 353 -6.02 16.82 16.26
N LEU A 354 -6.25 17.76 15.34
CA LEU A 354 -7.31 18.76 15.41
C LEU A 354 -8.70 18.12 15.56
N ALA A 355 -9.02 17.11 14.72
CA ALA A 355 -10.30 16.41 14.81
C ALA A 355 -10.49 15.71 16.18
N ARG A 356 -9.42 15.13 16.72
CA ARG A 356 -9.44 14.53 18.06
C ARG A 356 -9.59 15.58 19.16
N ALA A 357 -8.94 16.72 19.00
CA ALA A 357 -9.05 17.83 19.97
C ALA A 357 -10.48 18.38 20.06
N VAL A 358 -11.18 18.50 18.92
CA VAL A 358 -12.62 18.88 18.92
C VAL A 358 -13.45 17.91 19.76
N ALA A 359 -13.24 16.63 19.57
CA ALA A 359 -13.99 15.60 20.30
C ALA A 359 -13.67 15.60 21.81
N GLY A 360 -12.39 15.75 22.16
CA GLY A 360 -11.93 15.83 23.55
C GLY A 360 -12.41 17.10 24.26
N GLU A 361 -12.43 18.23 23.56
CA GLU A 361 -12.94 19.49 24.08
C GLU A 361 -14.47 19.49 24.24
N ALA A 362 -15.19 18.90 23.27
CA ALA A 362 -16.65 18.76 23.34
C ALA A 362 -17.10 17.59 24.25
N GLN A 363 -16.18 16.72 24.66
CA GLN A 363 -16.47 15.52 25.45
C GLN A 363 -17.53 14.60 24.81
N VAL A 364 -17.42 14.39 23.48
CA VAL A 364 -18.33 13.56 22.69
C VAL A 364 -17.61 12.32 22.16
N PRO A 365 -18.35 11.23 21.87
CA PRO A 365 -17.82 10.05 21.20
C PRO A 365 -17.17 10.38 19.86
N PHE A 366 -16.02 9.74 19.58
CA PHE A 366 -15.23 9.95 18.38
C PHE A 366 -15.08 8.64 17.59
N PHE A 367 -15.69 8.59 16.41
CA PHE A 367 -15.63 7.44 15.52
C PHE A 367 -14.64 7.71 14.39
N SER A 368 -13.48 7.08 14.43
CA SER A 368 -12.40 7.30 13.44
C SER A 368 -12.25 6.11 12.51
N ILE A 369 -12.15 6.40 11.21
CA ILE A 369 -11.89 5.42 10.17
C ILE A 369 -11.00 6.03 9.07
N SER A 370 -10.15 5.24 8.44
CA SER A 370 -9.45 5.67 7.23
C SER A 370 -10.33 5.45 5.99
N GLY A 371 -10.31 6.39 5.04
CA GLY A 371 -10.97 6.22 3.75
C GLY A 371 -10.54 4.96 3.01
N SER A 372 -9.30 4.55 3.20
CA SER A 372 -8.77 3.30 2.63
C SER A 372 -9.46 2.03 3.16
N GLU A 373 -10.01 2.06 4.39
CA GLU A 373 -10.74 0.93 4.97
C GLU A 373 -12.11 0.69 4.32
N PHE A 374 -12.61 1.65 3.56
CA PHE A 374 -13.83 1.49 2.78
C PHE A 374 -13.59 0.84 1.40
N VAL A 375 -12.35 0.80 0.93
CA VAL A 375 -12.00 0.22 -0.37
C VAL A 375 -11.72 -1.26 -0.19
N GLU A 376 -12.64 -2.10 -0.66
CA GLU A 376 -12.57 -3.56 -0.53
C GLU A 376 -12.69 -4.22 -1.92
N MET A 377 -12.28 -5.48 -2.03
CA MET A 377 -12.39 -6.21 -3.30
C MET A 377 -13.84 -6.70 -3.59
N PHE A 378 -14.70 -6.72 -2.57
CA PHE A 378 -16.08 -7.22 -2.70
C PHE A 378 -17.08 -6.08 -2.76
N VAL A 379 -17.84 -6.04 -3.85
CA VAL A 379 -18.86 -5.02 -4.10
C VAL A 379 -19.90 -4.96 -2.97
N GLY A 380 -20.14 -3.76 -2.44
CA GLY A 380 -21.13 -3.48 -1.40
C GLY A 380 -20.65 -3.59 0.05
N VAL A 381 -19.43 -4.09 0.30
CA VAL A 381 -18.88 -4.17 1.67
C VAL A 381 -18.55 -2.78 2.19
N GLY A 382 -17.89 -1.93 1.40
CA GLY A 382 -17.60 -0.54 1.75
C GLY A 382 -18.86 0.26 2.07
N ALA A 383 -19.89 0.15 1.22
CA ALA A 383 -21.19 0.80 1.45
C ALA A 383 -21.89 0.30 2.73
N SER A 384 -21.74 -0.97 3.10
CA SER A 384 -22.27 -1.50 4.37
C SER A 384 -21.52 -0.93 5.57
N ARG A 385 -20.18 -0.78 5.49
CA ARG A 385 -19.39 -0.15 6.56
C ARG A 385 -19.77 1.31 6.79
N VAL A 386 -19.99 2.06 5.69
CA VAL A 386 -20.49 3.44 5.80
C VAL A 386 -21.80 3.48 6.58
N ARG A 387 -22.79 2.66 6.20
CA ARG A 387 -24.08 2.60 6.90
C ARG A 387 -23.94 2.24 8.39
N ASP A 388 -23.11 1.25 8.69
CA ASP A 388 -22.88 0.81 10.08
C ASP A 388 -22.21 1.92 10.90
N LEU A 389 -21.21 2.64 10.33
CA LEU A 389 -20.53 3.76 10.98
C LEU A 389 -21.53 4.89 11.33
N PHE A 390 -22.30 5.34 10.34
CA PHE A 390 -23.29 6.41 10.54
C PHE A 390 -24.39 6.00 11.52
N LYS A 391 -24.83 4.75 11.49
CA LYS A 391 -25.80 4.21 12.44
C LYS A 391 -25.28 4.27 13.88
N HIS A 392 -24.04 3.82 14.14
CA HIS A 392 -23.46 3.88 15.49
C HIS A 392 -23.25 5.31 15.97
N ALA A 393 -22.83 6.21 15.08
CA ALA A 393 -22.68 7.62 15.43
C ALA A 393 -24.02 8.27 15.79
N LYS A 394 -25.09 7.98 15.05
CA LYS A 394 -26.46 8.47 15.35
C LYS A 394 -26.99 7.90 16.67
N GLU A 395 -26.75 6.63 16.97
CA GLU A 395 -27.14 5.99 18.24
C GLU A 395 -26.40 6.60 19.45
N SER A 396 -25.21 7.16 19.22
CA SER A 396 -24.36 7.77 20.26
C SER A 396 -24.34 9.32 20.23
N ALA A 397 -25.30 9.94 19.55
CA ALA A 397 -25.35 11.40 19.42
C ALA A 397 -25.51 12.11 20.80
N PRO A 398 -24.81 13.24 21.07
CA PRO A 398 -23.94 13.95 20.16
C PRO A 398 -22.60 13.23 19.92
N SER A 399 -22.12 13.18 18.67
CA SER A 399 -20.91 12.45 18.29
C SER A 399 -20.21 13.06 17.09
N ILE A 400 -18.92 12.69 16.91
CA ILE A 400 -18.12 13.06 15.73
C ILE A 400 -17.75 11.80 14.95
N ILE A 401 -17.99 11.84 13.64
CA ILE A 401 -17.43 10.88 12.69
C ILE A 401 -16.18 11.53 12.08
N PHE A 402 -15.05 10.85 12.11
CA PHE A 402 -13.83 11.30 11.46
C PHE A 402 -13.40 10.32 10.37
N ILE A 403 -13.22 10.83 9.15
CA ILE A 403 -12.73 10.05 8.01
C ILE A 403 -11.39 10.63 7.59
N ASP A 404 -10.31 9.90 7.88
CA ASP A 404 -8.98 10.27 7.40
C ASP A 404 -8.77 9.79 5.97
N GLU A 405 -7.93 10.49 5.20
CA GLU A 405 -7.64 10.16 3.79
C GLU A 405 -8.91 9.96 2.96
N ILE A 406 -9.86 10.89 3.05
CA ILE A 406 -11.16 10.79 2.34
C ILE A 406 -10.98 10.67 0.81
N ASP A 407 -9.87 11.14 0.25
CA ASP A 407 -9.51 11.04 -1.16
C ASP A 407 -9.34 9.59 -1.63
N ALA A 408 -9.11 8.63 -0.73
CA ALA A 408 -9.12 7.21 -1.07
C ALA A 408 -10.48 6.74 -1.63
N VAL A 409 -11.59 7.30 -1.12
CA VAL A 409 -12.98 6.97 -1.53
C VAL A 409 -13.58 8.08 -2.38
N GLY A 410 -13.29 9.33 -2.03
CA GLY A 410 -13.92 10.54 -2.57
C GLY A 410 -13.39 11.02 -3.91
N ARG A 411 -12.53 10.27 -4.59
CA ARG A 411 -11.92 10.69 -5.86
C ARG A 411 -12.95 10.82 -6.98
N GLN A 412 -12.73 11.82 -7.87
CA GLN A 412 -13.55 12.07 -9.07
C GLN A 412 -13.72 10.82 -9.94
N ARG A 413 -14.89 10.70 -10.55
CA ARG A 413 -15.28 9.60 -11.43
C ARG A 413 -14.44 9.66 -12.69
N GLY A 414 -13.62 8.66 -12.93
CA GLY A 414 -12.87 8.50 -14.17
C GLY A 414 -13.57 7.48 -15.08
N ALA A 415 -13.59 7.71 -16.38
CA ALA A 415 -14.08 6.74 -17.37
C ALA A 415 -13.11 5.55 -17.52
N GLY A 416 -12.81 4.83 -16.44
CA GLY A 416 -11.88 3.68 -16.43
C GLY A 416 -12.60 2.36 -16.63
N LEU A 417 -12.13 1.57 -17.61
CA LEU A 417 -12.54 0.18 -17.86
C LEU A 417 -11.87 -0.77 -16.86
N GLY A 418 -12.41 -0.89 -15.63
CA GLY A 418 -11.86 -1.86 -14.66
C GLY A 418 -12.77 -2.05 -13.44
N GLY A 419 -13.10 -3.29 -13.10
CA GLY A 419 -14.09 -3.69 -12.08
C GLY A 419 -13.80 -3.29 -10.62
N GLY A 420 -12.72 -2.54 -10.33
CA GLY A 420 -12.45 -1.97 -9.00
C GLY A 420 -13.01 -0.57 -8.79
N HIS A 421 -13.56 0.05 -9.83
CA HIS A 421 -14.15 1.39 -9.74
C HIS A 421 -15.59 1.37 -9.23
N ASP A 422 -16.35 0.32 -9.57
CA ASP A 422 -17.77 0.20 -9.21
C ASP A 422 -17.99 0.14 -7.69
N GLU A 423 -17.12 -0.53 -6.95
CA GLU A 423 -17.21 -0.62 -5.49
C GLU A 423 -16.94 0.72 -4.81
N ARG A 424 -15.90 1.44 -5.26
CA ARG A 424 -15.56 2.76 -4.74
C ARG A 424 -16.69 3.77 -5.01
N GLU A 425 -17.24 3.79 -6.22
CA GLU A 425 -18.39 4.66 -6.56
C GLU A 425 -19.64 4.32 -5.74
N GLN A 426 -19.89 3.04 -5.51
CA GLN A 426 -21.02 2.62 -4.67
C GLN A 426 -20.84 3.09 -3.24
N THR A 427 -19.61 3.01 -2.72
CA THR A 427 -19.28 3.47 -1.37
C THR A 427 -19.38 4.98 -1.25
N LEU A 428 -18.86 5.73 -2.23
CA LEU A 428 -19.01 7.18 -2.31
C LEU A 428 -20.49 7.59 -2.35
N ASN A 429 -21.27 6.96 -3.22
CA ASN A 429 -22.71 7.25 -3.31
C ASN A 429 -23.43 6.96 -1.98
N GLN A 430 -23.06 5.88 -1.28
CA GLN A 430 -23.61 5.60 0.06
C GLN A 430 -23.22 6.68 1.06
N LEU A 431 -21.96 7.15 1.05
CA LEU A 431 -21.50 8.24 1.91
C LEU A 431 -22.34 9.52 1.65
N LEU A 432 -22.54 9.88 0.39
CA LEU A 432 -23.36 11.02 0.01
C LEU A 432 -24.82 10.88 0.50
N VAL A 433 -25.40 9.68 0.39
CA VAL A 433 -26.75 9.39 0.88
C VAL A 433 -26.85 9.55 2.40
N GLU A 434 -25.86 9.02 3.14
CA GLU A 434 -25.86 9.15 4.61
C GLU A 434 -25.69 10.62 5.06
N MET A 435 -24.84 11.40 4.36
CA MET A 435 -24.67 12.84 4.62
C MET A 435 -25.95 13.63 4.34
N ASP A 436 -26.63 13.33 3.24
CA ASP A 436 -27.89 13.97 2.90
C ASP A 436 -29.02 13.55 3.85
N GLY A 437 -28.93 12.34 4.43
CA GLY A 437 -29.90 11.74 5.34
C GLY A 437 -29.79 12.18 6.80
N PHE A 438 -28.95 13.14 7.15
CA PHE A 438 -28.96 13.75 8.50
C PHE A 438 -30.26 14.55 8.72
N GLU A 439 -30.99 14.23 9.77
CA GLU A 439 -32.14 15.03 10.21
C GLU A 439 -31.66 16.32 10.90
N LYS A 440 -32.51 17.36 10.90
CA LYS A 440 -32.16 18.67 11.48
C LYS A 440 -31.81 18.64 12.97
N ASN A 441 -32.19 17.57 13.66
CA ASN A 441 -32.04 17.44 15.12
C ASN A 441 -30.94 16.43 15.53
N GLU A 442 -30.27 15.79 14.57
CA GLU A 442 -29.17 14.88 14.87
C GLU A 442 -27.90 15.68 15.14
N ALA A 443 -27.41 15.64 16.37
CA ALA A 443 -26.17 16.29 16.76
C ALA A 443 -24.94 15.41 16.40
N VAL A 444 -24.81 15.08 15.12
CA VAL A 444 -23.66 14.34 14.57
C VAL A 444 -22.94 15.26 13.59
N VAL A 445 -21.63 15.41 13.76
CA VAL A 445 -20.78 16.18 12.85
C VAL A 445 -19.79 15.23 12.16
N LEU A 446 -19.70 15.34 10.84
CA LEU A 446 -18.72 14.62 10.03
C LEU A 446 -17.50 15.51 9.81
N ILE A 447 -16.33 15.08 10.27
CA ILE A 447 -15.05 15.71 9.95
C ILE A 447 -14.28 14.79 9.01
N ALA A 448 -13.77 15.30 7.91
CA ALA A 448 -12.89 14.52 7.03
C ALA A 448 -11.56 15.24 6.84
N ALA A 449 -10.50 14.47 6.56
CA ALA A 449 -9.18 15.02 6.27
C ALA A 449 -8.69 14.52 4.91
N THR A 450 -8.03 15.42 4.17
CA THR A 450 -7.37 15.09 2.91
C THR A 450 -6.11 15.93 2.72
N ASN A 451 -5.15 15.36 2.00
CA ASN A 451 -3.98 16.10 1.54
C ASN A 451 -4.19 16.66 0.11
N ARG A 452 -5.28 16.25 -0.57
CA ARG A 452 -5.51 16.57 -1.98
C ARG A 452 -6.99 16.88 -2.24
N VAL A 453 -7.36 18.13 -2.09
CA VAL A 453 -8.73 18.58 -2.40
C VAL A 453 -9.03 18.53 -3.90
N ASP A 454 -7.99 18.69 -4.73
CA ASP A 454 -8.07 18.71 -6.19
C ASP A 454 -8.60 17.41 -6.80
N VAL A 455 -8.41 16.29 -6.13
CA VAL A 455 -8.87 14.98 -6.62
C VAL A 455 -10.27 14.59 -6.15
N LEU A 456 -10.87 15.35 -5.22
CA LEU A 456 -12.18 15.03 -4.66
C LEU A 456 -13.31 15.27 -5.64
N ASP A 457 -14.35 14.40 -5.60
CA ASP A 457 -15.57 14.59 -6.35
C ASP A 457 -16.27 15.90 -5.89
N PRO A 458 -16.56 16.84 -6.81
CA PRO A 458 -17.26 18.08 -6.48
C PRO A 458 -18.58 17.87 -5.75
N ALA A 459 -19.20 16.70 -5.87
CA ALA A 459 -20.43 16.36 -5.15
C ALA A 459 -20.23 16.34 -3.63
N LEU A 460 -19.03 16.05 -3.12
CA LEU A 460 -18.71 16.10 -1.70
C LEU A 460 -18.65 17.54 -1.16
N LEU A 461 -18.23 18.49 -2.01
CA LEU A 461 -18.04 19.90 -1.64
C LEU A 461 -19.31 20.75 -1.80
N ARG A 462 -20.45 20.13 -2.14
CA ARG A 462 -21.72 20.86 -2.26
C ARG A 462 -22.29 21.23 -0.89
N PRO A 463 -22.97 22.40 -0.76
CA PRO A 463 -23.66 22.79 0.45
C PRO A 463 -24.60 21.68 0.97
N GLY A 464 -24.55 21.43 2.28
CA GLY A 464 -25.28 20.36 2.95
C GLY A 464 -24.47 19.08 3.14
N ARG A 465 -23.19 19.06 2.70
CA ARG A 465 -22.23 17.97 2.86
C ARG A 465 -20.98 18.46 3.56
N PHE A 466 -19.86 18.66 2.88
CA PHE A 466 -18.70 19.37 3.45
C PHE A 466 -18.90 20.88 3.23
N ASP A 467 -19.66 21.47 4.12
CA ASP A 467 -20.04 22.90 4.04
C ASP A 467 -18.90 23.84 4.37
N ARG A 468 -17.96 23.36 5.22
CA ARG A 468 -16.76 24.09 5.61
C ARG A 468 -15.51 23.38 5.16
N GLN A 469 -14.57 24.15 4.64
CA GLN A 469 -13.23 23.71 4.30
C GLN A 469 -12.28 24.52 5.15
N ILE A 470 -11.58 23.85 6.08
CA ILE A 470 -10.59 24.44 6.96
C ILE A 470 -9.23 24.06 6.43
N VAL A 471 -8.43 25.04 6.07
CA VAL A 471 -7.06 24.86 5.60
C VAL A 471 -6.16 24.74 6.82
N VAL A 472 -5.31 23.72 6.83
CA VAL A 472 -4.34 23.41 7.89
C VAL A 472 -2.98 23.35 7.20
N ASP A 473 -2.34 24.49 7.05
CA ASP A 473 -1.09 24.66 6.32
C ASP A 473 0.14 24.30 7.16
N ALA A 474 1.34 24.38 6.57
CA ALA A 474 2.56 24.28 7.35
C ALA A 474 2.67 25.48 8.32
N PRO A 475 3.10 25.26 9.58
CA PRO A 475 3.13 26.30 10.58
C PRO A 475 4.18 27.40 10.26
N ASP A 476 3.85 28.64 10.57
CA ASP A 476 4.79 29.77 10.54
C ASP A 476 5.86 29.66 11.66
N VAL A 477 6.80 30.59 11.72
CA VAL A 477 7.86 30.60 12.73
C VAL A 477 7.32 30.55 14.15
N ARG A 478 6.24 31.26 14.43
CA ARG A 478 5.62 31.32 15.78
C ARG A 478 4.91 30.03 16.10
N GLY A 479 4.23 29.44 15.08
CA GLY A 479 3.60 28.14 15.19
C GLY A 479 4.62 27.04 15.44
N ARG A 480 5.75 27.05 14.72
CA ARG A 480 6.84 26.09 14.92
C ARG A 480 7.45 26.19 16.32
N GLU A 481 7.64 27.42 16.84
CA GLU A 481 8.10 27.63 18.22
C GLU A 481 7.14 27.01 19.24
N LYS A 482 5.82 27.27 19.12
CA LYS A 482 4.80 26.65 19.97
C LYS A 482 4.80 25.12 19.88
N ILE A 483 4.89 24.56 18.67
CA ILE A 483 4.95 23.12 18.44
C ILE A 483 6.19 22.50 19.08
N LEU A 484 7.36 23.13 18.89
CA LEU A 484 8.61 22.69 19.51
C LEU A 484 8.51 22.70 21.04
N ALA A 485 7.91 23.74 21.63
CA ALA A 485 7.67 23.81 23.07
C ALA A 485 6.78 22.68 23.58
N VAL A 486 5.73 22.31 22.87
CA VAL A 486 4.87 21.15 23.20
C VAL A 486 5.68 19.86 23.19
N HIS A 487 6.49 19.63 22.14
CA HIS A 487 7.28 18.40 22.00
C HIS A 487 8.52 18.36 22.92
N ALA A 488 8.98 19.51 23.42
CA ALA A 488 10.05 19.65 24.40
C ALA A 488 9.59 19.34 25.85
N LYS A 489 8.32 19.58 26.17
CA LYS A 489 7.75 19.53 27.54
C LYS A 489 8.09 18.25 28.32
N ASN A 490 8.18 17.12 27.66
CA ASN A 490 8.44 15.83 28.30
C ASN A 490 9.88 15.30 28.04
N LYS A 491 10.80 16.17 27.64
CA LYS A 491 12.19 15.77 27.35
C LYS A 491 13.18 16.56 28.21
N PRO A 492 14.31 15.99 28.59
CA PRO A 492 15.36 16.68 29.34
C PRO A 492 16.12 17.62 28.39
N ILE A 493 15.63 18.83 28.22
CA ILE A 493 16.24 19.86 27.37
C ILE A 493 17.35 20.59 28.15
N GLY A 494 18.50 20.79 27.52
CA GLY A 494 19.61 21.56 28.06
C GLY A 494 19.35 23.06 28.05
N PRO A 495 20.07 23.85 28.88
CA PRO A 495 19.90 25.29 28.96
C PRO A 495 20.42 26.03 27.72
N ASP A 496 21.20 25.36 26.85
CA ASP A 496 21.78 25.87 25.62
C ASP A 496 20.84 25.74 24.41
N VAL A 497 19.68 25.08 24.60
CA VAL A 497 18.70 24.86 23.50
C VAL A 497 17.79 26.06 23.38
N ASP A 498 17.90 26.76 22.27
CA ASP A 498 17.10 27.93 21.90
C ASP A 498 15.98 27.49 20.91
N LEU A 499 14.75 27.29 21.42
CA LEU A 499 13.59 26.90 20.63
C LEU A 499 13.20 27.94 19.55
N PRO A 500 13.16 29.25 19.85
CA PRO A 500 12.97 30.30 18.83
C PRO A 500 13.96 30.20 17.68
N ARG A 501 15.23 29.97 17.96
CA ARG A 501 16.25 29.75 16.94
C ARG A 501 16.00 28.49 16.10
N ILE A 502 15.65 27.38 16.74
CA ILE A 502 15.29 26.14 16.04
C ILE A 502 14.07 26.37 15.13
N ALA A 503 13.06 27.12 15.58
CA ALA A 503 11.88 27.45 14.80
C ALA A 503 12.24 28.23 13.52
N LYS A 504 13.19 29.14 13.56
CA LYS A 504 13.71 29.85 12.38
C LYS A 504 14.43 28.89 11.43
N LEU A 505 15.31 28.03 11.97
CA LEU A 505 16.11 27.08 11.18
C LEU A 505 15.28 25.95 10.53
N THR A 506 14.04 25.77 10.94
CA THR A 506 13.14 24.70 10.47
C THR A 506 12.03 25.23 9.55
N SER A 507 12.32 26.25 8.74
CA SER A 507 11.38 26.78 7.76
C SER A 507 10.83 25.66 6.84
N GLY A 508 9.51 25.66 6.62
CA GLY A 508 8.81 24.65 5.81
C GLY A 508 8.59 23.29 6.48
N MET A 509 9.09 23.08 7.70
CA MET A 509 8.82 21.81 8.43
C MET A 509 7.40 21.82 9.04
N THR A 510 6.75 20.66 8.92
CA THR A 510 5.43 20.41 9.51
C THR A 510 5.54 20.04 11.00
N GLY A 511 4.39 20.01 11.68
CA GLY A 511 4.34 19.57 13.08
C GLY A 511 4.89 18.15 13.30
N ALA A 512 4.68 17.25 12.36
CA ALA A 512 5.23 15.88 12.40
C ALA A 512 6.75 15.86 12.23
N ASP A 513 7.30 16.73 11.36
CA ASP A 513 8.75 16.84 11.17
C ASP A 513 9.42 17.39 12.42
N LEU A 514 8.85 18.41 13.06
CA LEU A 514 9.33 18.98 14.31
C LEU A 514 9.27 17.98 15.49
N MET A 515 8.19 17.20 15.55
CA MET A 515 8.08 16.09 16.50
C MET A 515 9.20 15.08 16.31
N ASN A 516 9.45 14.70 15.03
CA ASN A 516 10.50 13.76 14.67
C ASN A 516 11.89 14.33 14.96
N LEU A 517 12.13 15.62 14.69
CA LEU A 517 13.37 16.33 15.05
C LEU A 517 13.70 16.19 16.53
N MET A 518 12.75 16.53 17.39
CA MET A 518 12.93 16.45 18.83
C MET A 518 13.08 15.01 19.34
N ASN A 519 12.47 14.06 18.67
CA ASN A 519 12.63 12.63 18.97
C ASN A 519 14.00 12.11 18.55
N GLU A 520 14.49 12.45 17.34
CA GLU A 520 15.82 12.08 16.86
C GLU A 520 16.91 12.71 17.74
N ALA A 521 16.74 13.95 18.17
CA ALA A 521 17.65 14.60 19.11
C ALA A 521 17.73 13.83 20.44
N ALA A 522 16.59 13.38 20.96
CA ALA A 522 16.56 12.56 22.17
C ALA A 522 17.25 11.19 21.97
N LEU A 523 17.01 10.53 20.83
CA LEU A 523 17.67 9.25 20.48
C LEU A 523 19.19 9.42 20.32
N LEU A 524 19.63 10.53 19.73
CA LEU A 524 21.06 10.82 19.56
C LEU A 524 21.73 11.10 20.91
N THR A 525 21.06 11.85 21.79
CA THR A 525 21.47 12.12 23.18
C THR A 525 21.68 10.82 23.95
N ALA A 526 20.69 9.91 23.88
CA ALA A 526 20.78 8.59 24.52
C ALA A 526 21.94 7.75 23.95
N ARG A 527 22.15 7.76 22.62
CA ARG A 527 23.27 7.07 21.97
C ARG A 527 24.63 7.58 22.43
N ARG A 528 24.72 8.88 22.71
CA ARG A 528 25.94 9.54 23.23
C ARG A 528 26.08 9.44 24.73
N ASN A 529 25.17 8.75 25.43
CA ASN A 529 25.13 8.64 26.90
C ASN A 529 25.14 9.99 27.64
N LYS A 530 24.51 11.01 27.05
CA LYS A 530 24.29 12.32 27.67
C LYS A 530 23.00 12.31 28.49
N SER A 531 22.91 13.18 29.51
CA SER A 531 21.75 13.28 30.39
C SER A 531 20.67 14.27 29.92
N HIS A 532 21.03 15.16 29.02
CA HIS A 532 20.15 16.19 28.47
C HIS A 532 20.44 16.43 26.98
N ILE A 533 19.43 16.89 26.27
CA ILE A 533 19.52 17.22 24.84
C ILE A 533 20.18 18.60 24.76
N SER A 534 21.32 18.71 24.08
CA SER A 534 21.98 19.98 23.82
C SER A 534 21.68 20.47 22.40
N MET A 535 22.00 21.74 22.12
CA MET A 535 21.82 22.33 20.79
C MET A 535 22.59 21.55 19.72
N ALA A 536 23.75 20.98 20.06
CA ALA A 536 24.55 20.16 19.16
C ALA A 536 23.81 18.88 18.70
N GLU A 537 23.03 18.22 19.59
CA GLU A 537 22.22 17.07 19.21
C GLU A 537 21.02 17.48 18.34
N VAL A 538 20.43 18.63 18.59
CA VAL A 538 19.33 19.15 17.77
C VAL A 538 19.81 19.49 16.36
N ASN A 539 20.93 20.18 16.24
CA ASN A 539 21.54 20.55 14.96
C ASN A 539 21.88 19.31 14.13
N GLU A 540 22.55 18.32 14.73
CA GLU A 540 22.88 17.05 14.06
C GLU A 540 21.61 16.28 13.64
N SER A 541 20.56 16.32 14.44
CA SER A 541 19.30 15.66 14.12
C SER A 541 18.58 16.36 12.97
N MET A 542 18.65 17.69 12.92
CA MET A 542 18.12 18.48 11.81
C MET A 542 18.85 18.15 10.51
N GLU A 543 20.19 18.13 10.51
CA GLU A 543 20.98 17.74 9.36
C GLU A 543 20.69 16.30 8.91
N ARG A 544 20.45 15.39 9.86
CA ARG A 544 20.12 14.02 9.58
C ARG A 544 18.75 13.87 8.91
N LEU A 545 17.79 14.71 9.29
CA LEU A 545 16.46 14.73 8.67
C LEU A 545 16.51 15.34 7.27
N MET A 546 17.29 16.41 7.06
CA MET A 546 17.39 17.10 5.77
C MET A 546 18.29 16.36 4.77
N ALA A 547 19.51 15.96 5.18
CA ALA A 547 20.53 15.40 4.30
C ALA A 547 20.75 13.87 4.48
N GLY A 548 20.16 13.27 5.52
CA GLY A 548 20.36 11.87 5.85
C GLY A 548 21.54 11.60 6.79
N PRO A 549 21.77 10.33 7.16
CA PRO A 549 22.86 9.97 8.08
C PRO A 549 24.24 10.16 7.44
N GLU A 550 25.21 10.56 8.27
CA GLU A 550 26.61 10.71 7.90
C GLU A 550 27.22 9.35 7.50
N ARG A 551 28.01 9.31 6.42
CA ARG A 551 28.70 8.13 5.92
C ARG A 551 30.18 8.16 6.23
N LYS A 552 30.56 7.91 7.47
CA LYS A 552 31.96 7.97 7.96
C LYS A 552 32.95 7.03 7.26
N ASN A 553 32.45 5.94 6.68
CA ASN A 553 33.32 4.90 6.09
C ASN A 553 33.51 5.05 4.57
N ARG A 554 33.08 6.14 3.97
CA ARG A 554 33.23 6.34 2.53
C ARG A 554 34.61 6.93 2.23
N VAL A 555 35.53 6.09 1.75
CA VAL A 555 36.85 6.54 1.33
C VAL A 555 36.71 7.25 -0.03
N MET A 556 37.02 8.53 -0.05
CA MET A 556 37.11 9.33 -1.29
C MET A 556 38.58 9.59 -1.62
N ASN A 557 38.91 9.55 -2.93
CA ASN A 557 40.24 9.94 -3.35
C ASN A 557 40.41 11.46 -3.26
N GLU A 558 41.66 11.93 -3.21
CA GLU A 558 42.00 13.34 -3.02
C GLU A 558 41.46 14.23 -4.15
N LYS A 559 41.50 13.76 -5.41
CA LYS A 559 40.94 14.49 -6.55
C LYS A 559 39.44 14.74 -6.36
N THR A 560 38.69 13.72 -5.94
CA THR A 560 37.25 13.84 -5.69
C THR A 560 36.95 14.77 -4.52
N ARG A 561 37.69 14.66 -3.40
CA ARG A 561 37.54 15.57 -2.26
C ARG A 561 37.75 17.04 -2.68
N ARG A 562 38.82 17.28 -3.47
CA ARG A 562 39.13 18.62 -3.99
C ARG A 562 38.00 19.14 -4.89
N THR A 563 37.48 18.30 -5.79
CA THR A 563 36.37 18.71 -6.67
C THR A 563 35.14 19.09 -5.88
N ILE A 564 34.79 18.27 -4.84
CA ILE A 564 33.65 18.57 -3.97
C ILE A 564 33.87 19.86 -3.19
N ALA A 565 35.09 20.08 -2.66
CA ALA A 565 35.41 21.31 -1.92
C ALA A 565 35.20 22.56 -2.77
N PHE A 566 35.65 22.56 -4.03
CA PHE A 566 35.39 23.68 -4.95
C PHE A 566 33.91 23.81 -5.31
N HIS A 567 33.22 22.68 -5.51
CA HIS A 567 31.80 22.65 -5.86
C HIS A 567 30.95 23.29 -4.72
N GLU A 568 31.10 22.82 -3.49
CA GLU A 568 30.36 23.38 -2.34
C GLU A 568 30.75 24.83 -2.02
N SER A 569 32.04 25.18 -2.17
CA SER A 569 32.51 26.57 -2.07
C SER A 569 31.87 27.46 -3.13
N GLY A 570 31.67 26.93 -4.34
CA GLY A 570 30.99 27.65 -5.43
C GLY A 570 29.54 28.01 -5.10
N HIS A 571 28.75 27.05 -4.61
CA HIS A 571 27.40 27.32 -4.15
C HIS A 571 27.37 28.38 -3.04
N ALA A 572 28.25 28.19 -2.05
CA ALA A 572 28.30 29.09 -0.88
C ALA A 572 28.70 30.51 -1.23
N LEU A 573 29.73 30.68 -2.05
CA LEU A 573 30.24 32.03 -2.41
C LEU A 573 29.27 32.78 -3.32
N VAL A 574 28.67 32.11 -4.30
CA VAL A 574 27.64 32.70 -5.16
C VAL A 574 26.40 33.08 -4.31
N GLY A 575 25.93 32.19 -3.44
CA GLY A 575 24.79 32.48 -2.55
C GLY A 575 25.05 33.65 -1.60
N HIS A 576 26.26 33.77 -1.06
CA HIS A 576 26.59 34.88 -0.14
C HIS A 576 26.69 36.25 -0.85
N LEU A 577 27.15 36.27 -2.10
CA LEU A 577 27.38 37.53 -2.81
C LEU A 577 26.16 38.04 -3.59
N LEU A 578 25.13 37.22 -3.78
CA LEU A 578 23.88 37.61 -4.41
C LEU A 578 22.89 38.20 -3.39
N PRO A 579 22.28 39.36 -3.68
CA PRO A 579 21.52 40.12 -2.69
C PRO A 579 20.21 39.45 -2.26
N ASN A 580 19.60 38.59 -3.10
CA ASN A 580 18.31 37.98 -2.82
C ASN A 580 18.44 36.45 -2.54
N ALA A 581 19.68 35.94 -2.45
CA ALA A 581 19.89 34.53 -2.09
C ALA A 581 19.75 34.31 -0.57
N ASP A 582 19.40 33.08 -0.20
CA ASP A 582 19.28 32.72 1.22
C ASP A 582 20.66 32.67 1.89
N PRO A 583 20.77 33.10 3.16
CA PRO A 583 22.03 33.07 3.90
C PRO A 583 22.62 31.67 4.00
N VAL A 584 23.94 31.56 3.83
CA VAL A 584 24.68 30.30 3.96
C VAL A 584 25.06 30.08 5.42
N HIS A 585 24.67 28.92 5.96
CA HIS A 585 24.94 28.59 7.36
C HIS A 585 26.07 27.58 7.54
N LYS A 586 26.21 26.66 6.57
CA LYS A 586 27.16 25.57 6.71
C LYS A 586 27.64 25.09 5.34
N ILE A 587 28.91 24.74 5.25
CA ILE A 587 29.52 24.12 4.10
C ILE A 587 30.21 22.86 4.54
N THR A 588 29.98 21.72 3.90
CA THR A 588 30.60 20.45 4.28
C THR A 588 30.88 19.54 3.08
N ILE A 589 32.02 18.88 3.12
CA ILE A 589 32.40 17.83 2.18
C ILE A 589 32.25 16.42 2.77
N VAL A 590 31.64 16.32 3.97
CA VAL A 590 31.31 15.05 4.59
C VAL A 590 30.07 14.45 3.91
N PRO A 591 30.15 13.23 3.36
CA PRO A 591 29.05 12.65 2.63
C PRO A 591 27.89 12.26 3.56
N ARG A 592 26.67 12.71 3.20
CA ARG A 592 25.42 12.33 3.87
C ARG A 592 24.43 11.76 2.86
N GLY A 593 23.73 10.73 3.24
CA GLY A 593 22.71 10.10 2.37
C GLY A 593 23.27 9.75 0.98
N ARG A 594 22.82 10.46 -0.07
CA ARG A 594 23.32 10.35 -1.45
C ARG A 594 24.31 11.45 -1.81
N ALA A 595 24.32 12.56 -1.09
CA ALA A 595 25.18 13.69 -1.34
C ALA A 595 26.63 13.39 -0.95
N LEU A 596 27.57 13.92 -1.69
CA LEU A 596 29.00 13.83 -1.43
C LEU A 596 29.50 14.95 -0.53
N GLY A 597 28.86 16.10 -0.59
CA GLY A 597 28.97 17.29 0.24
C GLY A 597 27.61 18.01 0.19
N TYR A 598 27.46 19.09 0.90
CA TYR A 598 26.33 20.00 0.76
C TYR A 598 26.62 21.35 1.37
N THR A 599 26.01 22.36 0.77
CA THR A 599 25.94 23.72 1.29
C THR A 599 24.54 23.95 1.83
N MET A 600 24.44 24.35 3.10
CA MET A 600 23.17 24.60 3.77
C MET A 600 22.87 26.08 3.77
N SER A 601 21.82 26.46 3.05
CA SER A 601 21.23 27.80 3.10
C SER A 601 19.84 27.70 3.69
N ILE A 602 19.50 28.65 4.56
CA ILE A 602 18.21 28.69 5.28
C ILE A 602 17.68 30.10 5.19
N PRO A 603 16.43 30.32 4.76
CA PRO A 603 15.85 31.65 4.71
C PRO A 603 15.69 32.24 6.11
N ASP A 604 15.92 33.54 6.27
CA ASP A 604 15.76 34.25 7.52
C ASP A 604 14.31 34.31 8.00
N GLU A 605 13.38 34.31 7.05
CA GLU A 605 11.93 34.40 7.28
C GLU A 605 11.19 33.42 6.36
N ASP A 606 9.98 33.06 6.73
CA ASP A 606 9.12 32.23 5.88
C ASP A 606 8.66 33.02 4.67
N LYS A 607 9.05 32.57 3.47
CA LYS A 607 8.73 33.24 2.21
C LYS A 607 7.36 32.81 1.67
N PHE A 608 6.39 33.71 1.73
CA PHE A 608 5.06 33.51 1.13
C PHE A 608 5.02 33.87 -0.35
N LEU A 609 5.89 34.76 -0.78
CA LEU A 609 6.03 35.21 -2.15
C LEU A 609 7.52 35.17 -2.53
N VAL A 610 7.80 34.72 -3.75
CA VAL A 610 9.17 34.72 -4.30
C VAL A 610 9.17 35.62 -5.51
N SER A 611 10.07 36.61 -5.51
CA SER A 611 10.21 37.53 -6.61
C SER A 611 10.96 36.94 -7.78
N ARG A 612 10.83 37.55 -8.97
CA ARG A 612 11.59 37.15 -10.15
C ARG A 612 13.10 37.22 -9.92
N ASN A 613 13.58 38.26 -9.21
CA ASN A 613 14.99 38.45 -8.92
C ASN A 613 15.54 37.40 -7.96
N GLU A 614 14.76 37.01 -6.94
CA GLU A 614 15.13 35.90 -6.04
C GLU A 614 15.29 34.60 -6.83
N MET A 615 14.36 34.31 -7.73
CA MET A 615 14.47 33.10 -8.57
C MET A 615 15.68 33.15 -9.49
N TYR A 616 16.05 34.31 -10.03
CA TYR A 616 17.29 34.48 -10.83
C TYR A 616 18.55 34.23 -10.00
N ASP A 617 18.60 34.77 -8.80
CA ASP A 617 19.73 34.58 -7.90
C ASP A 617 19.84 33.13 -7.47
N GLU A 618 18.72 32.47 -7.18
CA GLU A 618 18.67 31.04 -6.81
C GLU A 618 19.13 30.13 -7.98
N LEU A 619 18.78 30.47 -9.24
CA LEU A 619 19.31 29.78 -10.40
C LEU A 619 20.85 29.87 -10.49
N ALA A 620 21.41 31.05 -10.20
CA ALA A 620 22.86 31.24 -10.21
C ALA A 620 23.54 30.46 -9.07
N VAL A 621 22.89 30.38 -7.88
CA VAL A 621 23.35 29.56 -6.76
C VAL A 621 23.38 28.08 -7.13
N PHE A 622 22.33 27.54 -7.77
CA PHE A 622 22.33 26.15 -8.23
C PHE A 622 23.44 25.83 -9.21
N LEU A 623 23.80 26.79 -10.07
CA LEU A 623 24.87 26.58 -11.03
C LEU A 623 26.28 26.84 -10.46
N GLY A 624 26.39 27.47 -9.28
CA GLY A 624 27.65 27.87 -8.64
C GLY A 624 28.63 26.71 -8.49
N GLY A 625 28.18 25.53 -8.03
CA GLY A 625 29.03 24.34 -7.91
C GLY A 625 29.56 23.85 -9.25
N ARG A 626 28.71 23.80 -10.27
CA ARG A 626 29.10 23.40 -11.62
C ARG A 626 30.14 24.36 -12.25
N VAL A 627 29.91 25.64 -12.10
CA VAL A 627 30.82 26.69 -12.61
C VAL A 627 32.15 26.66 -11.85
N ALA A 628 32.13 26.39 -10.53
CA ALA A 628 33.36 26.19 -9.77
C ALA A 628 34.20 25.01 -10.28
N GLU A 629 33.55 23.89 -10.62
CA GLU A 629 34.22 22.72 -11.23
C GLU A 629 34.88 23.13 -12.56
N GLU A 630 34.19 23.88 -13.39
CA GLU A 630 34.68 24.37 -14.69
C GLU A 630 35.91 25.25 -14.57
N ILE A 631 35.90 26.23 -13.67
CA ILE A 631 37.00 27.21 -13.51
C ILE A 631 38.20 26.58 -12.80
N PHE A 632 37.98 25.87 -11.68
CA PHE A 632 39.07 25.51 -10.77
C PHE A 632 39.51 24.02 -10.88
N CYS A 633 38.66 23.15 -11.46
CA CYS A 633 39.02 21.76 -11.65
C CYS A 633 39.35 21.41 -13.09
N GLY A 634 39.05 22.30 -14.04
CA GLY A 634 39.30 22.16 -15.48
C GLY A 634 38.51 21.07 -16.15
N ASP A 635 37.57 20.44 -15.47
CA ASP A 635 36.67 19.40 -15.93
C ASP A 635 35.38 19.44 -15.13
N ILE A 636 34.30 18.95 -15.72
CA ILE A 636 32.96 18.96 -15.15
C ILE A 636 32.54 17.54 -14.80
N THR A 637 31.86 17.38 -13.69
CA THR A 637 31.49 16.06 -13.19
C THR A 637 29.96 15.83 -13.18
N THR A 638 29.56 14.59 -12.92
CA THR A 638 28.15 14.23 -12.73
C THR A 638 27.61 14.65 -11.36
N GLY A 639 28.43 15.24 -10.49
CA GLY A 639 28.06 15.68 -9.15
C GLY A 639 26.92 16.71 -9.20
N ALA A 640 27.00 17.64 -10.15
CA ALA A 640 26.02 18.71 -10.35
C ALA A 640 24.69 18.26 -10.99
N SER A 641 24.41 16.96 -11.14
CA SER A 641 23.20 16.49 -11.84
C SER A 641 21.91 16.93 -11.15
N ASN A 642 21.85 16.92 -9.84
CA ASN A 642 20.69 17.35 -9.07
C ASN A 642 20.47 18.88 -9.17
N ASP A 643 21.55 19.64 -9.13
CA ASP A 643 21.50 21.11 -9.20
C ASP A 643 21.02 21.56 -10.57
N LEU A 644 21.50 20.89 -11.63
CA LEU A 644 21.02 21.12 -13.00
C LEU A 644 19.53 20.74 -13.16
N GLU A 645 19.06 19.65 -12.54
CA GLU A 645 17.64 19.26 -12.56
C GLU A 645 16.78 20.31 -11.86
N ARG A 646 17.17 20.76 -10.66
CA ARG A 646 16.48 21.80 -9.89
C ARG A 646 16.46 23.12 -10.64
N ALA A 647 17.59 23.58 -11.15
CA ALA A 647 17.72 24.81 -11.93
C ALA A 647 16.84 24.78 -13.19
N THR A 648 16.90 23.69 -13.97
CA THR A 648 16.06 23.53 -15.17
C THR A 648 14.56 23.54 -14.85
N LYS A 649 14.16 22.85 -13.79
CA LYS A 649 12.76 22.84 -13.32
C LYS A 649 12.30 24.23 -12.92
N MET A 650 13.12 24.96 -12.16
CA MET A 650 12.82 26.33 -11.72
C MET A 650 12.73 27.29 -12.91
N ALA A 651 13.70 27.30 -13.80
CA ALA A 651 13.68 28.14 -15.00
C ALA A 651 12.42 27.86 -15.86
N ARG A 652 12.02 26.58 -15.96
CA ARG A 652 10.80 26.21 -16.68
C ARG A 652 9.55 26.71 -15.96
N GLN A 653 9.48 26.64 -14.61
CA GLN A 653 8.37 27.19 -13.84
C GLN A 653 8.24 28.70 -13.98
N MET A 654 9.36 29.43 -13.98
CA MET A 654 9.37 30.89 -14.22
C MET A 654 8.70 31.25 -15.55
N VAL A 655 9.02 30.50 -16.61
CA VAL A 655 8.49 30.73 -17.95
C VAL A 655 7.06 30.26 -18.11
N VAL A 656 6.77 29.02 -17.68
CA VAL A 656 5.53 28.32 -17.99
C VAL A 656 4.40 28.64 -17.00
N ASN A 657 4.73 28.71 -15.71
CA ASN A 657 3.71 28.82 -14.64
C ASN A 657 3.53 30.25 -14.12
N TYR A 658 4.64 31.02 -14.05
CA TYR A 658 4.61 32.34 -13.38
C TYR A 658 4.60 33.51 -14.34
N GLY A 659 4.74 33.26 -15.66
CA GLY A 659 4.75 34.35 -16.67
C GLY A 659 5.88 35.37 -16.46
N MET A 660 7.04 34.93 -15.95
CA MET A 660 8.20 35.78 -15.62
C MET A 660 9.15 36.00 -16.80
N SER A 661 8.75 35.60 -18.00
CA SER A 661 9.53 35.82 -19.22
C SER A 661 9.09 37.08 -19.95
N ASP A 662 10.06 37.95 -20.28
CA ASP A 662 9.79 39.15 -21.08
C ASP A 662 9.49 38.81 -22.54
N ALA A 663 10.03 37.70 -23.06
CA ALA A 663 9.85 37.25 -24.43
C ALA A 663 8.50 36.58 -24.70
N LEU A 664 7.92 35.91 -23.71
CA LEU A 664 6.66 35.20 -23.80
C LEU A 664 5.47 35.93 -23.15
N GLY A 665 5.77 36.98 -22.38
CA GLY A 665 4.77 37.82 -21.72
C GLY A 665 4.13 37.18 -20.48
N GLN A 666 3.09 37.85 -19.95
CA GLN A 666 2.42 37.48 -18.70
C GLN A 666 1.28 36.47 -18.99
N GLN A 667 1.64 35.23 -19.28
CA GLN A 667 0.70 34.13 -19.55
C GLN A 667 1.23 32.81 -19.04
N THR A 668 0.35 31.87 -18.78
CA THR A 668 0.68 30.50 -18.38
C THR A 668 0.52 29.55 -19.57
N PHE A 669 1.39 28.55 -19.65
CA PHE A 669 1.37 27.53 -20.70
C PHE A 669 1.22 26.14 -20.08
N GLY A 670 0.41 25.29 -20.70
CA GLY A 670 0.17 23.93 -20.19
C GLY A 670 -0.80 23.95 -19.01
N GLN A 671 -2.06 23.62 -19.25
CA GLN A 671 -2.97 23.39 -18.16
C GLN A 671 -2.51 22.14 -17.38
N PRO A 672 -2.50 22.18 -16.05
CA PRO A 672 -2.31 20.95 -15.28
C PRO A 672 -3.47 20.01 -15.63
N ASN A 673 -3.20 19.00 -16.47
CA ASN A 673 -4.18 17.95 -16.72
C ASN A 673 -4.37 17.17 -15.42
N HIS A 674 -5.43 17.48 -14.70
CA HIS A 674 -5.88 16.72 -13.52
C HIS A 674 -6.45 15.33 -13.88
N GLU A 675 -6.52 14.99 -15.16
CA GLU A 675 -6.95 13.65 -15.60
C GLU A 675 -5.78 12.67 -15.56
N VAL A 676 -5.50 12.13 -14.37
CA VAL A 676 -4.67 10.94 -14.22
C VAL A 676 -5.47 9.73 -14.70
N PHE A 677 -5.50 9.54 -16.02
CA PHE A 677 -6.17 8.40 -16.63
C PHE A 677 -5.19 7.25 -16.85
N LEU A 678 -5.44 6.12 -16.20
CA LEU A 678 -4.95 4.77 -16.57
C LEU A 678 -3.45 4.50 -16.55
N GLY A 679 -2.64 4.94 -15.59
CA GLY A 679 -1.30 4.36 -15.41
C GLY A 679 -0.39 4.40 -16.67
N ARG A 680 -0.80 5.08 -17.72
CA ARG A 680 -0.01 5.56 -18.84
C ARG A 680 -0.01 7.06 -18.76
N ASP A 681 1.16 7.63 -18.55
CA ASP A 681 1.45 9.00 -18.95
C ASP A 681 1.17 9.07 -20.46
N TYR A 682 -0.07 9.33 -20.84
CA TYR A 682 -0.32 10.04 -22.09
C TYR A 682 0.29 11.41 -21.83
N GLY A 683 1.49 11.60 -22.36
CA GLY A 683 2.30 12.78 -22.14
C GLY A 683 1.45 14.03 -22.18
N ASN A 684 1.76 14.99 -21.31
CA ASN A 684 1.17 16.32 -21.29
C ASN A 684 0.82 16.71 -22.73
N THR A 685 -0.48 16.68 -23.05
CA THR A 685 -0.93 17.22 -24.34
C THR A 685 -0.59 18.69 -24.25
N GLN A 686 0.45 19.08 -25.01
CA GLN A 686 0.85 20.48 -25.12
C GLN A 686 -0.36 21.23 -25.67
N ASP A 687 -0.90 22.15 -24.89
CA ASP A 687 -2.00 23.03 -25.30
C ASP A 687 -1.51 24.26 -26.07
N TYR A 688 -0.23 24.27 -26.43
CA TYR A 688 0.43 25.33 -27.17
C TYR A 688 1.15 24.80 -28.42
N SER A 689 1.38 25.71 -29.39
CA SER A 689 1.98 25.36 -30.68
C SER A 689 3.43 24.93 -30.55
N PRO A 690 3.97 24.15 -31.51
CA PRO A 690 5.40 23.81 -31.55
C PRO A 690 6.33 25.05 -31.56
N GLU A 691 5.90 26.15 -32.18
CA GLU A 691 6.65 27.41 -32.16
C GLU A 691 6.72 28.01 -30.76
N THR A 692 5.62 27.94 -30.01
CA THR A 692 5.61 28.37 -28.61
C THR A 692 6.47 27.46 -27.76
N ALA A 693 6.46 26.11 -27.97
CA ALA A 693 7.36 25.19 -27.30
C ALA A 693 8.82 25.52 -27.51
N GLN A 694 9.19 25.81 -28.78
CA GLN A 694 10.55 26.23 -29.09
C GLN A 694 10.95 27.52 -28.37
N ARG A 695 10.06 28.52 -28.34
CA ARG A 695 10.31 29.79 -27.61
C ARG A 695 10.44 29.57 -26.09
N ILE A 696 9.67 28.64 -25.51
CA ILE A 696 9.82 28.27 -24.11
C ILE A 696 11.20 27.65 -23.86
N ASP A 697 11.65 26.72 -24.72
CA ASP A 697 12.95 26.09 -24.59
C ASP A 697 14.10 27.08 -24.78
N GLU A 698 13.97 28.01 -25.74
CA GLU A 698 14.95 29.11 -25.97
C GLU A 698 15.04 30.04 -24.74
N GLU A 699 13.90 30.35 -24.12
CA GLU A 699 13.88 31.22 -22.94
C GLU A 699 14.43 30.51 -21.69
N VAL A 700 14.12 29.24 -21.48
CA VAL A 700 14.73 28.44 -20.42
C VAL A 700 16.24 28.37 -20.60
N ALA A 701 16.72 28.12 -21.82
CA ALA A 701 18.16 28.12 -22.14
C ALA A 701 18.80 29.48 -21.87
N ARG A 702 18.12 30.60 -22.21
CA ARG A 702 18.56 31.94 -21.93
C ARG A 702 18.74 32.21 -20.43
N LEU A 703 17.72 31.80 -19.61
CA LEU A 703 17.77 31.96 -18.17
C LEU A 703 18.93 31.17 -17.57
N MET A 704 19.07 29.89 -17.96
CA MET A 704 20.17 29.04 -17.51
C MET A 704 21.53 29.62 -17.87
N LYS A 705 21.67 30.15 -19.08
CA LYS A 705 22.90 30.78 -19.50
C LYS A 705 23.19 32.06 -18.72
N GLN A 706 22.20 32.91 -18.49
CA GLN A 706 22.37 34.13 -17.71
C GLN A 706 22.81 33.81 -16.27
N ALA A 707 22.19 32.83 -15.63
CA ALA A 707 22.55 32.34 -14.30
C ALA A 707 24.00 31.80 -14.27
N HIS A 708 24.38 31.01 -15.29
CA HIS A 708 25.75 30.53 -15.45
C HIS A 708 26.75 31.68 -15.57
N ASP A 709 26.48 32.66 -16.46
CA ASP A 709 27.36 33.81 -16.72
C ASP A 709 27.53 34.64 -15.42
N THR A 710 26.46 34.85 -14.64
CA THR A 710 26.50 35.54 -13.33
C THR A 710 27.39 34.78 -12.34
N ALA A 711 27.20 33.46 -12.18
CA ALA A 711 28.03 32.63 -11.30
C ALA A 711 29.49 32.62 -11.75
N TYR A 712 29.76 32.55 -13.07
CA TYR A 712 31.09 32.58 -13.64
C TYR A 712 31.82 33.94 -13.36
N GLU A 713 31.14 35.06 -13.50
CA GLU A 713 31.69 36.38 -13.21
C GLU A 713 32.06 36.50 -11.73
N ILE A 714 31.16 36.11 -10.82
CA ILE A 714 31.39 36.15 -9.37
C ILE A 714 32.60 35.31 -8.98
N LEU A 715 32.63 34.03 -9.40
CA LEU A 715 33.69 33.11 -9.03
C LEU A 715 35.06 33.45 -9.64
N SER A 716 35.06 33.95 -10.89
CA SER A 716 36.29 34.37 -11.53
C SER A 716 36.94 35.61 -10.85
N GLN A 717 36.10 36.56 -10.39
CA GLN A 717 36.57 37.75 -9.66
C GLN A 717 37.10 37.43 -8.26
N ARG A 718 36.68 36.26 -7.66
CA ARG A 718 36.99 35.86 -6.30
C ARG A 718 37.85 34.59 -6.24
N ALA A 719 38.68 34.37 -7.25
CA ALA A 719 39.45 33.13 -7.37
C ALA A 719 40.32 32.81 -6.13
N ASP A 720 41.00 33.81 -5.57
CA ASP A 720 41.84 33.63 -4.37
C ASP A 720 41.00 33.22 -3.15
N GLN A 721 39.78 33.77 -2.99
CA GLN A 721 38.86 33.41 -1.93
C GLN A 721 38.39 31.98 -2.12
N MET A 722 38.05 31.57 -3.33
CA MET A 722 37.66 30.19 -3.64
C MET A 722 38.76 29.17 -3.30
N HIS A 723 40.02 29.49 -3.59
CA HIS A 723 41.13 28.63 -3.17
C HIS A 723 41.23 28.49 -1.66
N THR A 724 41.13 29.61 -0.93
CA THR A 724 41.14 29.61 0.55
C THR A 724 39.99 28.78 1.10
N MET A 725 38.77 28.93 0.57
CA MET A 725 37.61 28.19 1.00
C MET A 725 37.78 26.68 0.77
N ALA A 726 38.25 26.30 -0.41
CA ALA A 726 38.48 24.91 -0.76
C ALA A 726 39.58 24.28 0.12
N GLU A 727 40.67 24.97 0.40
CA GLU A 727 41.77 24.51 1.27
C GLU A 727 41.27 24.30 2.70
N VAL A 728 40.51 25.24 3.25
CA VAL A 728 39.94 25.13 4.60
C VAL A 728 38.94 23.97 4.68
N LEU A 729 38.10 23.76 3.65
CA LEU A 729 37.19 22.63 3.61
C LEU A 729 37.92 21.26 3.48
N LEU A 730 39.05 21.22 2.79
CA LEU A 730 39.88 20.01 2.73
C LEU A 730 40.52 19.66 4.06
N ASP A 731 40.85 20.68 4.88
CA ASP A 731 41.46 20.52 6.22
C ASP A 731 40.40 20.20 7.28
N ARG A 732 39.32 20.97 7.36
CA ARG A 732 38.28 20.90 8.41
C ARG A 732 37.11 19.99 8.08
N GLU A 733 36.93 19.63 6.84
CA GLU A 733 35.81 18.84 6.26
C GLU A 733 34.44 19.51 6.41
N THR A 734 34.24 20.34 7.41
CA THR A 734 33.00 21.06 7.74
C THR A 734 33.32 22.42 8.28
N VAL A 735 32.61 23.44 7.82
CA VAL A 735 32.72 24.83 8.27
C VAL A 735 31.31 25.36 8.51
N ASP A 736 31.06 25.89 9.71
CA ASP A 736 29.77 26.48 10.13
C ASP A 736 30.00 27.71 11.02
N GLY A 737 28.93 28.42 11.39
CA GLY A 737 28.96 29.55 12.30
C GLY A 737 29.95 30.64 11.91
N ALA A 738 30.68 31.18 12.89
CA ALA A 738 31.63 32.28 12.70
C ALA A 738 32.79 31.95 11.74
N ALA A 739 33.16 30.70 11.64
CA ALA A 739 34.17 30.23 10.69
C ALA A 739 33.65 30.32 9.23
N CYS A 740 32.38 29.93 9.01
CA CYS A 740 31.72 30.08 7.71
C CYS A 740 31.62 31.56 7.32
N GLU A 741 31.19 32.42 8.23
CA GLU A 741 31.12 33.87 8.05
C GLU A 741 32.49 34.46 7.67
N ALA A 742 33.54 34.10 8.38
CA ALA A 742 34.87 34.57 8.11
C ALA A 742 35.40 34.17 6.72
N LEU A 743 35.05 32.97 6.24
CA LEU A 743 35.38 32.52 4.90
C LEU A 743 34.60 33.31 3.82
N LEU A 744 33.30 33.47 4.01
CA LEU A 744 32.40 34.17 3.07
C LEU A 744 32.72 35.67 2.96
N ASN A 745 33.06 36.31 4.10
CA ASN A 745 33.49 37.71 4.13
C ASN A 745 34.97 37.93 3.78
N ASN A 746 35.69 36.90 3.37
CA ASN A 746 37.12 36.96 3.04
C ASN A 746 38.03 37.45 4.19
N THR A 747 37.65 37.19 5.45
CA THR A 747 38.37 37.57 6.69
C THR A 747 39.03 36.39 7.38
N TRP A 748 39.19 35.26 6.69
CA TRP A 748 39.73 34.01 7.24
C TRP A 748 41.09 34.15 7.90
N ALA A 749 41.99 34.93 7.32
CA ALA A 749 43.34 35.13 7.87
C ALA A 749 43.36 35.83 9.22
N GLU A 750 42.38 36.68 9.51
CA GLU A 750 42.20 37.33 10.83
C GLU A 750 41.49 36.39 11.81
N PHE A 751 40.47 35.71 11.35
CA PHE A 751 39.75 34.69 12.12
C PHE A 751 40.68 33.58 12.61
N SER A 752 41.48 32.98 11.76
CA SER A 752 42.39 31.90 12.13
C SER A 752 43.48 32.31 13.16
N LYS A 753 43.92 33.60 13.12
CA LYS A 753 44.82 34.17 14.12
C LYS A 753 44.11 34.29 15.49
N LYS A 754 42.88 34.78 15.54
CA LYS A 754 42.11 34.94 16.78
C LYS A 754 41.74 33.58 17.36
N GLU A 755 41.41 32.63 16.52
CA GLU A 755 41.15 31.24 16.93
C GLU A 755 42.38 30.62 17.55
N ALA A 756 43.53 30.73 16.89
CA ALA A 756 44.82 30.23 17.41
C ALA A 756 45.25 30.92 18.72
N ALA A 757 44.83 32.18 18.93
CA ALA A 757 45.02 32.91 20.18
C ALA A 757 44.05 32.52 21.31
N GLY A 758 43.02 31.70 21.01
CA GLY A 758 41.97 31.35 21.97
C GLY A 758 41.00 32.49 22.28
N GLU A 759 40.94 33.51 21.45
CA GLU A 759 40.07 34.68 21.63
C GLU A 759 38.64 34.43 21.13
N ILE A 760 38.41 33.36 20.36
CA ILE A 760 37.12 32.97 19.85
C ILE A 760 36.55 31.90 20.75
N PRO A 761 35.37 32.09 21.38
CA PRO A 761 34.72 30.99 22.11
C PRO A 761 34.45 29.80 21.18
N PRO A 762 34.44 28.57 21.71
CA PRO A 762 34.08 27.42 20.93
C PRO A 762 32.70 27.65 20.28
N ASP A 763 32.62 27.44 18.99
CA ASP A 763 31.45 27.76 18.20
C ASP A 763 30.25 26.91 18.67
N GLU A 764 29.20 27.56 19.15
CA GLU A 764 27.98 26.88 19.61
C GLU A 764 27.05 26.51 18.42
N GLY A 765 27.59 26.48 17.20
CA GLY A 765 26.90 26.07 15.98
C GLY A 765 25.83 27.06 15.50
N PHE A 766 25.72 27.21 14.18
CA PHE A 766 24.71 28.03 13.45
C PHE A 766 24.64 29.51 13.86
N THR A 767 25.54 30.31 13.37
CA THR A 767 25.39 31.78 13.34
C THR A 767 24.71 32.16 12.01
N LEU A 768 23.74 33.08 12.05
CA LEU A 768 23.15 33.66 10.83
C LEU A 768 24.20 34.56 10.17
N VAL A 769 24.64 34.23 8.97
CA VAL A 769 25.54 35.06 8.16
C VAL A 769 24.69 35.91 7.23
N GLU A 770 24.59 37.19 7.50
CA GLU A 770 23.85 38.12 6.63
C GLU A 770 24.55 38.28 5.28
N PRO A 771 23.83 38.24 4.14
CA PRO A 771 24.42 38.46 2.82
C PRO A 771 24.91 39.92 2.66
N VAL A 772 26.09 40.06 2.07
CA VAL A 772 26.72 41.35 1.79
C VAL A 772 25.99 42.03 0.63
N GLY A 773 24.85 42.62 0.87
CA GLY A 773 24.11 43.28 -0.22
C GLY A 773 22.73 43.77 0.13
N LYS A 774 22.23 43.44 1.31
CA LYS A 774 21.02 44.07 1.83
C LYS A 774 21.37 45.56 2.11
N GLN A 775 21.26 46.41 1.08
CA GLN A 775 21.13 47.84 1.34
C GLN A 775 19.86 48.00 2.16
N GLU A 776 19.97 48.74 3.29
CA GLU A 776 18.80 49.16 4.03
C GLU A 776 17.77 49.72 3.06
N GLU A 777 16.61 49.12 2.98
CA GLU A 777 15.49 49.69 2.23
C GLU A 777 15.31 51.12 2.74
N PRO A 778 15.23 52.11 1.85
CA PRO A 778 14.98 53.47 2.28
C PRO A 778 13.62 53.46 2.99
N GLN A 779 13.62 53.71 4.29
CA GLN A 779 12.40 53.87 5.10
C GLN A 779 11.47 54.77 4.31
N LEU A 780 10.39 54.22 3.77
CA LEU A 780 9.29 54.97 3.19
C LEU A 780 8.80 55.93 4.28
N ALA A 781 9.14 57.23 4.11
CA ALA A 781 8.71 58.29 5.01
C ALA A 781 7.19 58.19 5.18
N SER A 782 6.76 58.02 6.41
CA SER A 782 5.34 58.01 6.79
C SER A 782 4.65 59.20 6.13
N PRO A 783 3.47 59.06 5.54
CA PRO A 783 2.75 60.20 4.96
C PRO A 783 2.50 61.21 6.09
N GLN A 784 3.12 62.39 6.00
CA GLN A 784 2.81 63.51 6.84
C GLN A 784 1.30 63.74 6.79
N GLN A 785 0.66 63.67 7.92
CA GLN A 785 -0.72 64.13 8.12
C GLN A 785 -0.89 65.47 7.42
N ALA A 786 -1.72 65.49 6.39
CA ALA A 786 -2.15 66.77 5.76
C ALA A 786 -2.87 67.61 6.82
N ALA A 787 -2.30 68.77 7.15
CA ALA A 787 -2.91 69.76 8.02
C ALA A 787 -4.31 70.10 7.49
N GLU A 788 -5.35 70.00 8.31
CA GLU A 788 -6.66 70.54 8.05
C GLU A 788 -6.55 72.10 7.84
N PRO A 789 -7.18 72.69 6.81
CA PRO A 789 -7.24 74.13 6.71
C PRO A 789 -8.15 74.73 7.79
N GLN A 790 -7.58 75.57 8.69
CA GLN A 790 -8.34 76.37 9.64
C GLN A 790 -9.28 77.26 8.86
N GLY A 791 -10.59 77.08 9.08
CA GLY A 791 -11.64 77.92 8.57
C GLY A 791 -11.56 79.31 9.24
N ASP A 792 -11.33 80.35 8.45
CA ASP A 792 -11.38 81.76 8.78
C ASP A 792 -12.87 82.14 9.00
N SER A 793 -13.23 82.44 10.21
CA SER A 793 -14.54 82.99 10.63
C SER A 793 -14.41 84.45 10.72
N SER A 794 -14.72 85.18 9.68
CA SER A 794 -15.09 86.60 9.88
C SER A 794 -16.07 87.07 8.82
N GLN A 795 -17.30 87.39 9.33
CA GLN A 795 -18.23 88.47 8.92
C GLN A 795 -18.85 88.46 7.49
N GLN A 796 -20.08 88.17 7.36
CA GLN A 796 -21.28 89.01 7.43
C GLN A 796 -22.55 88.20 7.25
#